data_b01e1922f3081be54e1c94a0994d164c
#
_entry.id   b01e1922f3081be54e1c94a0994d164c
#
_cell.length_a   1.000
_cell.length_b   1.000
_cell.length_c   1.000
_cell.angle_alpha   90.00
_cell.angle_beta   90.00
_cell.angle_gamma   90.00
#
_symmetry.space_group_name_H-M   'P 1'
#
loop_
_entity.id
_entity.type
_entity.pdbx_description
1 polymer ?
#
loop_
_entity_poly.entity_id
_entity_poly.type
_entity_poly.pdbx_seq_one_letter_code
_entity_poly.pdbx_strand_id
1 'polypeptide(L)'
;MRCAVGCGHVHRERADGAGVESVRGDPSHPVNQGLACGRGIRESANPEGKWLTRPHVRRDGELVPTTWENALSTVAVRLREARDADPDEVAVLGSGQQTNEAAYALGKLARGGIGTRMYDANTTLCMASAVTAYYNAFGSDAPPPTYDDVPDADVHVVWGANPAVAHPVMFRWIADAATDGELLVVDPVETKTAGFADGHVQPSPGGDLALAKAVLARLVETDRVDEAFVADNVEGFAELRASLPTVAAAADAAGVETGDVDRLADALEDRTLLYWGMGINQSVRGTATAGALVDLCLASGNLGPGSGPFSLTGQANSMGTRVCSSKGSWPGHRDFDDPEERRAVAEAWDVPVERLPDDPGPGPVSMLDSDPAVVWTVATNPAVGFPDANRVREALDETFLVAQDAFRTETTELADVVLPAATWGEQGGTTMNMERTVSRVRAATDLPTGVRTDLDIVASVARRVSPGLLSDPSVDPEAVFDEFRALTAGTKADCAGISYDRLDAEGAVRWPAPTLSSSGGYRYRTDGGWAFETPSSKARVSTLAFDAPDLPEPADDDFPLVLTTAREEDGYNTGVRSREVADPDPLEIRAAPRTLDAHADALDEAPNGDDADSDADDDRPTTLVDSRRGTVSGVVEPDETVPEGMLWCSIHHPATNRLTVPAVDPHSKEPNFKQCAVRLLHPTRESRRTALSAEADD
;
A
#
# COMPACT_ATOMS: atom_id res chain seq x y z
N MET A 1 9.11 1.73 -12.02
CA MET A 1 7.63 1.63 -12.05
C MET A 1 7.08 2.32 -10.83
N ARG A 2 5.92 3.00 -10.95
CA ARG A 2 5.42 3.85 -9.87
C ARG A 2 4.20 3.27 -9.16
N CYS A 3 3.19 2.82 -9.89
CA CYS A 3 1.94 2.38 -9.30
C CYS A 3 1.48 1.02 -9.84
N ALA A 4 0.52 0.43 -9.13
CA ALA A 4 0.02 -0.91 -9.40
C ALA A 4 -0.86 -1.06 -10.66
N VAL A 5 -1.04 -0.01 -11.47
CA VAL A 5 -1.66 -0.19 -12.81
C VAL A 5 -0.81 -1.13 -13.66
N GLY A 6 0.53 -1.12 -13.49
CA GLY A 6 1.41 -2.06 -14.17
C GLY A 6 1.66 -1.71 -15.64
N CYS A 7 1.72 -0.41 -15.97
CA CYS A 7 1.97 0.05 -17.35
C CYS A 7 3.31 -0.45 -17.88
N GLY A 8 3.30 -0.99 -19.10
CA GLY A 8 4.52 -1.28 -19.87
C GLY A 8 5.15 0.00 -20.43
N HIS A 9 6.47 0.11 -20.30
CA HIS A 9 7.23 1.24 -20.80
C HIS A 9 8.34 0.79 -21.74
N VAL A 10 8.61 1.60 -22.75
CA VAL A 10 9.80 1.50 -23.61
C VAL A 10 10.79 2.54 -23.15
N HIS A 11 11.95 2.09 -22.69
CA HIS A 11 13.06 2.95 -22.29
C HIS A 11 14.08 3.01 -23.41
N ARG A 12 14.64 4.19 -23.64
CA ARG A 12 15.78 4.40 -24.52
C ARG A 12 16.98 4.75 -23.66
N GLU A 13 17.99 3.92 -23.75
CA GLU A 13 19.25 4.12 -23.06
C GLU A 13 20.01 5.34 -23.63
N ARG A 14 20.75 6.06 -22.80
CA ARG A 14 21.65 7.12 -23.21
C ARG A 14 22.83 6.54 -24.01
N ALA A 15 23.36 7.32 -24.95
CA ALA A 15 24.45 6.88 -25.82
C ALA A 15 25.75 6.53 -25.05
N ASP A 16 25.94 7.03 -23.85
CA ASP A 16 27.06 6.74 -22.94
C ASP A 16 26.82 5.53 -22.02
N GLY A 17 25.66 4.84 -22.12
CA GLY A 17 25.29 3.71 -21.29
C GLY A 17 24.88 4.06 -19.86
N ALA A 18 24.90 5.34 -19.50
CA ALA A 18 24.67 5.80 -18.13
C ALA A 18 23.26 6.40 -17.94
N GLY A 19 22.27 5.54 -17.81
CA GLY A 19 20.89 5.96 -17.51
C GLY A 19 19.99 6.02 -18.75
N VAL A 20 18.77 6.52 -18.55
CA VAL A 20 17.69 6.53 -19.54
C VAL A 20 17.60 7.89 -20.20
N GLU A 21 17.60 7.95 -21.55
CA GLU A 21 17.44 9.17 -22.34
C GLU A 21 15.97 9.59 -22.44
N SER A 22 15.08 8.61 -22.65
CA SER A 22 13.66 8.87 -22.79
C SER A 22 12.81 7.65 -22.41
N VAL A 23 11.58 7.91 -21.98
CA VAL A 23 10.60 6.91 -21.62
C VAL A 23 9.28 7.22 -22.32
N ARG A 24 8.61 6.19 -22.83
CA ARG A 24 7.24 6.28 -23.36
C ARG A 24 6.46 5.03 -23.02
N GLY A 25 5.13 5.10 -23.11
CA GLY A 25 4.29 3.91 -22.99
C GLY A 25 4.58 2.91 -24.12
N ASP A 26 4.50 1.64 -23.83
CA ASP A 26 4.67 0.55 -24.78
C ASP A 26 3.33 0.26 -25.49
N PRO A 27 3.20 0.52 -26.81
CA PRO A 27 1.97 0.24 -27.55
C PRO A 27 1.63 -1.25 -27.66
N SER A 28 2.63 -2.13 -27.46
CA SER A 28 2.45 -3.58 -27.54
C SER A 28 2.08 -4.20 -26.20
N HIS A 29 2.20 -3.45 -25.10
CA HIS A 29 1.90 -3.98 -23.77
C HIS A 29 0.38 -4.04 -23.55
N PRO A 30 -0.19 -5.21 -23.19
CA PRO A 30 -1.63 -5.42 -23.10
C PRO A 30 -2.32 -4.52 -22.06
N VAL A 31 -1.62 -4.15 -20.98
CA VAL A 31 -2.20 -3.35 -19.90
C VAL A 31 -2.49 -1.91 -20.34
N ASN A 32 -1.53 -1.20 -20.86
CA ASN A 32 -1.66 0.26 -21.10
C ASN A 32 -1.68 0.68 -22.56
N GLN A 33 -1.40 -0.23 -23.52
CA GLN A 33 -1.50 -0.03 -24.96
C GLN A 33 -0.90 1.30 -25.44
N GLY A 34 0.26 1.66 -24.90
CA GLY A 34 0.98 2.89 -25.22
C GLY A 34 0.64 4.12 -24.35
N LEU A 35 -0.38 4.05 -23.50
CA LEU A 35 -0.64 5.11 -22.52
C LEU A 35 0.46 5.16 -21.48
N ALA A 36 0.78 6.36 -21.00
CA ALA A 36 1.68 6.58 -19.87
C ALA A 36 1.33 7.90 -19.18
N CYS A 37 1.46 7.94 -17.87
CA CYS A 37 1.29 9.18 -17.11
C CYS A 37 2.61 9.94 -17.00
N GLY A 38 2.55 11.26 -16.85
CA GLY A 38 3.73 12.12 -16.73
C GLY A 38 4.67 11.74 -15.58
N ARG A 39 4.12 11.20 -14.50
CA ARG A 39 4.89 10.72 -13.33
C ARG A 39 5.73 9.49 -13.65
N GLY A 40 5.13 8.44 -14.20
CA GLY A 40 5.86 7.22 -14.58
C GLY A 40 6.98 7.51 -15.57
N ILE A 41 6.73 8.45 -16.51
CA ILE A 41 7.74 8.90 -17.47
C ILE A 41 8.88 9.63 -16.75
N ARG A 42 8.58 10.61 -15.90
CA ARG A 42 9.60 11.41 -15.20
C ARG A 42 10.45 10.57 -14.26
N GLU A 43 9.84 9.70 -13.48
CA GLU A 43 10.57 8.86 -12.51
C GLU A 43 11.49 7.84 -13.16
N SER A 44 11.10 7.30 -14.31
CA SER A 44 11.93 6.35 -15.04
C SER A 44 13.06 7.03 -15.82
N ALA A 45 12.83 8.25 -16.34
CA ALA A 45 13.77 8.96 -17.18
C ALA A 45 14.85 9.70 -16.37
N ASN A 46 14.51 10.21 -15.20
CA ASN A 46 15.39 11.03 -14.39
C ASN A 46 15.18 10.77 -12.90
N PRO A 47 15.70 9.67 -12.38
CA PRO A 47 15.68 9.42 -10.96
C PRO A 47 16.66 10.34 -10.24
N GLU A 48 16.34 11.63 -10.16
CA GLU A 48 17.07 12.55 -9.31
C GLU A 48 16.87 12.16 -7.86
N GLY A 49 17.93 11.82 -7.19
CA GLY A 49 17.92 11.42 -5.80
C GLY A 49 19.32 11.22 -5.28
N LYS A 50 19.45 11.12 -3.98
CA LYS A 50 20.72 10.87 -3.30
C LYS A 50 21.04 9.38 -3.38
N TRP A 51 21.59 8.94 -4.49
CA TRP A 51 21.92 7.56 -4.76
C TRP A 51 22.93 6.98 -3.79
N LEU A 52 22.62 5.80 -3.29
CA LEU A 52 23.57 4.96 -2.59
C LEU A 52 24.37 4.16 -3.61
N THR A 53 25.69 4.36 -3.65
CA THR A 53 26.59 3.65 -4.58
C THR A 53 27.62 2.77 -3.89
N ARG A 54 27.70 2.82 -2.55
CA ARG A 54 28.63 2.03 -1.75
C ARG A 54 27.98 1.56 -0.47
N PRO A 55 28.30 0.37 0.02
CA PRO A 55 27.90 -0.04 1.36
C PRO A 55 28.51 0.86 2.43
N HIS A 56 27.78 1.08 3.51
CA HIS A 56 28.25 1.82 4.68
C HIS A 56 28.08 0.95 5.94
N VAL A 57 28.89 1.21 6.95
CA VAL A 57 28.76 0.68 8.29
C VAL A 57 28.91 1.80 9.31
N ARG A 58 28.18 1.73 10.42
CA ARG A 58 28.29 2.70 11.51
C ARG A 58 29.54 2.40 12.32
N ARG A 59 30.37 3.43 12.56
CA ARG A 59 31.55 3.39 13.44
C ARG A 59 31.63 4.69 14.21
N ASP A 60 31.75 4.60 15.52
CA ASP A 60 31.83 5.77 16.40
C ASP A 60 30.71 6.82 16.15
N GLY A 61 29.48 6.33 15.85
CA GLY A 61 28.32 7.16 15.55
C GLY A 61 28.17 7.62 14.08
N GLU A 62 29.18 7.46 13.24
CA GLU A 62 29.16 7.91 11.85
C GLU A 62 29.03 6.77 10.84
N LEU A 63 28.25 6.97 9.76
CA LEU A 63 28.17 6.07 8.62
C LEU A 63 29.40 6.24 7.73
N VAL A 64 30.28 5.23 7.71
CA VAL A 64 31.50 5.24 6.90
C VAL A 64 31.42 4.24 5.76
N PRO A 65 31.90 4.60 4.54
CA PRO A 65 31.95 3.68 3.42
C PRO A 65 32.77 2.43 3.73
N THR A 66 32.30 1.27 3.23
CA THR A 66 32.98 0.00 3.43
C THR A 66 32.92 -0.88 2.17
N THR A 67 33.50 -2.07 2.23
CA THR A 67 33.39 -3.08 1.17
C THR A 67 32.14 -3.92 1.34
N TRP A 68 31.62 -4.50 0.25
CA TRP A 68 30.53 -5.47 0.28
C TRP A 68 30.84 -6.67 1.19
N GLU A 69 32.06 -7.17 1.18
CA GLU A 69 32.45 -8.31 2.03
C GLU A 69 32.33 -7.96 3.52
N ASN A 70 32.81 -6.78 3.91
CA ASN A 70 32.71 -6.33 5.31
C ASN A 70 31.26 -6.09 5.73
N ALA A 71 30.46 -5.39 4.91
CA ALA A 71 29.06 -5.13 5.18
C ALA A 71 28.25 -6.44 5.33
N LEU A 72 28.35 -7.34 4.34
CA LEU A 72 27.63 -8.62 4.36
C LEU A 72 28.09 -9.54 5.49
N SER A 73 29.38 -9.52 5.85
CA SER A 73 29.89 -10.29 6.99
C SER A 73 29.34 -9.76 8.32
N THR A 74 29.27 -8.43 8.47
CA THR A 74 28.69 -7.79 9.64
C THR A 74 27.21 -8.15 9.79
N VAL A 75 26.41 -7.98 8.74
CA VAL A 75 25.00 -8.38 8.69
C VAL A 75 24.83 -9.85 9.05
N ALA A 76 25.59 -10.74 8.42
CA ALA A 76 25.46 -12.17 8.63
C ALA A 76 25.81 -12.63 10.05
N VAL A 77 26.77 -11.97 10.71
CA VAL A 77 27.11 -12.25 12.10
C VAL A 77 25.92 -11.90 13.00
N ARG A 78 25.37 -10.71 12.88
CA ARG A 78 24.26 -10.24 13.69
C ARG A 78 22.99 -11.07 13.48
N LEU A 79 22.65 -11.36 12.21
CA LEU A 79 21.49 -12.22 11.89
C LEU A 79 21.63 -13.62 12.49
N ARG A 80 22.84 -14.22 12.48
CA ARG A 80 23.05 -15.54 13.07
C ARG A 80 23.00 -15.50 14.60
N GLU A 81 23.60 -14.49 15.23
CA GLU A 81 23.56 -14.31 16.69
C GLU A 81 22.12 -14.18 17.18
N ALA A 82 21.32 -13.33 16.54
CA ALA A 82 19.91 -13.13 16.86
C ALA A 82 19.09 -14.40 16.61
N ARG A 83 19.18 -14.99 15.41
CA ARG A 83 18.48 -16.24 15.06
C ARG A 83 18.80 -17.39 16.02
N ASP A 84 20.07 -17.55 16.43
CA ASP A 84 20.51 -18.66 17.28
C ASP A 84 20.05 -18.45 18.74
N ALA A 85 19.73 -17.21 19.13
CA ALA A 85 19.08 -16.89 20.41
C ALA A 85 17.57 -17.17 20.32
N ASP A 86 16.88 -16.53 19.39
CA ASP A 86 15.48 -16.76 19.02
C ASP A 86 15.28 -16.27 17.57
N PRO A 87 14.70 -17.06 16.64
CA PRO A 87 14.42 -16.60 15.30
C PRO A 87 13.61 -15.28 15.23
N ASP A 88 12.73 -15.05 16.20
CA ASP A 88 11.87 -13.86 16.28
C ASP A 88 12.60 -12.58 16.74
N GLU A 89 13.86 -12.70 17.18
CA GLU A 89 14.76 -11.56 17.38
C GLU A 89 15.23 -10.92 16.06
N VAL A 90 14.81 -11.49 14.91
CA VAL A 90 15.08 -10.95 13.58
C VAL A 90 13.78 -10.53 12.92
N ALA A 91 13.56 -9.22 12.78
CA ALA A 91 12.47 -8.65 12.00
C ALA A 91 12.93 -8.28 10.58
N VAL A 92 12.15 -8.66 9.58
CA VAL A 92 12.44 -8.37 8.17
C VAL A 92 11.25 -7.67 7.52
N LEU A 93 11.50 -6.46 7.01
CA LEU A 93 10.49 -5.61 6.36
C LEU A 93 10.78 -5.51 4.86
N GLY A 94 10.00 -6.24 4.05
CA GLY A 94 10.03 -6.17 2.60
C GLY A 94 9.20 -5.01 2.03
N SER A 95 9.08 -4.95 0.70
CA SER A 95 8.41 -3.85 0.03
C SER A 95 7.70 -4.26 -1.26
N GLY A 96 6.60 -3.60 -1.56
CA GLY A 96 5.96 -3.61 -2.88
C GLY A 96 6.77 -2.93 -3.99
N GLN A 97 8.01 -2.54 -3.71
CA GLN A 97 8.98 -2.01 -4.68
C GLN A 97 10.00 -3.05 -5.15
N GLN A 98 9.94 -4.27 -4.65
CA GLN A 98 10.77 -5.40 -5.09
C GLN A 98 10.17 -6.10 -6.30
N THR A 99 11.01 -6.81 -7.09
CA THR A 99 10.53 -7.80 -8.07
C THR A 99 9.92 -9.00 -7.34
N ASN A 100 9.14 -9.82 -8.04
CA ASN A 100 8.60 -11.06 -7.46
C ASN A 100 9.71 -12.00 -6.99
N GLU A 101 10.78 -12.11 -7.75
CA GLU A 101 11.94 -12.94 -7.45
C GLU A 101 12.65 -12.49 -6.17
N ALA A 102 12.86 -11.18 -6.02
CA ALA A 102 13.48 -10.62 -4.81
C ALA A 102 12.58 -10.78 -3.58
N ALA A 103 11.27 -10.53 -3.72
CA ALA A 103 10.30 -10.70 -2.64
C ALA A 103 10.16 -12.17 -2.22
N TYR A 104 10.12 -13.09 -3.20
CA TYR A 104 10.10 -14.53 -2.93
C TYR A 104 11.36 -15.00 -2.20
N ALA A 105 12.54 -14.59 -2.69
CA ALA A 105 13.81 -14.96 -2.09
C ALA A 105 13.95 -14.40 -0.66
N LEU A 106 13.47 -13.16 -0.41
CA LEU A 106 13.46 -12.55 0.92
C LEU A 106 12.53 -13.30 1.88
N GLY A 107 11.32 -13.64 1.45
CA GLY A 107 10.38 -14.45 2.24
C GLY A 107 10.90 -15.86 2.53
N LYS A 108 11.53 -16.51 1.53
CA LYS A 108 12.20 -17.80 1.67
C LYS A 108 13.34 -17.74 2.69
N LEU A 109 14.15 -16.66 2.66
CA LEU A 109 15.23 -16.47 3.64
C LEU A 109 14.69 -16.19 5.03
N ALA A 110 13.72 -15.29 5.17
CA ALA A 110 13.16 -14.95 6.48
C ALA A 110 12.49 -16.17 7.15
N ARG A 111 11.56 -16.82 6.46
CA ARG A 111 10.77 -17.92 7.03
C ARG A 111 11.47 -19.28 6.95
N GLY A 112 12.15 -19.59 5.84
CA GLY A 112 12.82 -20.89 5.65
C GLY A 112 14.27 -20.91 6.11
N GLY A 113 14.99 -19.80 5.96
CA GLY A 113 16.41 -19.68 6.33
C GLY A 113 16.66 -19.28 7.77
N ILE A 114 15.99 -18.23 8.23
CA ILE A 114 16.06 -17.73 9.61
C ILE A 114 15.04 -18.46 10.49
N GLY A 115 13.83 -18.65 9.99
CA GLY A 115 12.74 -19.29 10.72
C GLY A 115 11.87 -18.30 11.51
N THR A 116 11.98 -16.98 11.22
CA THR A 116 11.24 -15.95 11.93
C THR A 116 9.81 -15.82 11.40
N ARG A 117 8.86 -15.56 12.31
CA ARG A 117 7.52 -15.08 11.97
C ARG A 117 7.47 -13.56 11.81
N MET A 118 8.51 -12.83 12.24
CA MET A 118 8.63 -11.37 12.12
C MET A 118 9.02 -10.97 10.69
N TYR A 119 8.20 -11.38 9.71
CA TYR A 119 8.36 -11.04 8.30
C TYR A 119 7.05 -10.57 7.69
N ASP A 120 7.06 -9.37 7.16
CA ASP A 120 5.99 -8.86 6.29
C ASP A 120 6.57 -7.77 5.36
N ALA A 121 5.74 -7.21 4.52
CA ALA A 121 6.11 -6.12 3.62
C ALA A 121 5.31 -4.85 3.92
N ASN A 122 5.86 -3.70 3.52
CA ASN A 122 5.17 -2.42 3.67
C ASN A 122 3.84 -2.34 2.90
N THR A 123 3.52 -3.34 2.08
CA THR A 123 2.22 -3.47 1.42
C THR A 123 1.07 -3.62 2.41
N THR A 124 1.36 -4.12 3.61
CA THR A 124 0.39 -4.20 4.73
C THR A 124 0.00 -2.82 5.26
N LEU A 125 0.83 -1.80 5.11
CA LEU A 125 0.47 -0.41 5.45
C LEU A 125 -0.50 0.24 4.46
N CYS A 126 -0.79 -0.42 3.34
CA CYS A 126 -1.40 0.21 2.18
C CYS A 126 -2.76 -0.38 1.82
N MET A 127 -2.97 -1.70 1.95
CA MET A 127 -4.22 -2.32 1.50
C MET A 127 -4.53 -3.68 2.14
N ALA A 128 -3.98 -3.93 3.29
CA ALA A 128 -4.22 -5.17 4.01
C ALA A 128 -5.70 -5.38 4.33
N SER A 129 -6.46 -4.31 4.55
CA SER A 129 -7.89 -4.35 4.81
C SER A 129 -8.69 -4.89 3.63
N ALA A 130 -8.39 -4.43 2.40
CA ALA A 130 -8.99 -4.98 1.18
C ALA A 130 -8.60 -6.46 0.98
N VAL A 131 -7.32 -6.81 1.21
CA VAL A 131 -6.83 -8.20 1.14
C VAL A 131 -7.63 -9.10 2.08
N THR A 132 -7.76 -8.68 3.35
CA THR A 132 -8.50 -9.46 4.36
C THR A 132 -9.98 -9.56 4.01
N ALA A 133 -10.59 -8.49 3.50
CA ALA A 133 -11.99 -8.52 3.05
C ALA A 133 -12.19 -9.51 1.89
N TYR A 134 -11.29 -9.54 0.91
CA TYR A 134 -11.35 -10.51 -0.19
C TYR A 134 -11.13 -11.96 0.26
N TYR A 135 -10.18 -12.21 1.17
CA TYR A 135 -10.01 -13.55 1.76
C TYR A 135 -11.27 -14.00 2.49
N ASN A 136 -11.90 -13.12 3.27
CA ASN A 136 -13.12 -13.43 4.01
C ASN A 136 -14.28 -13.70 3.06
N ALA A 137 -14.45 -12.88 2.02
CA ALA A 137 -15.58 -12.99 1.10
C ALA A 137 -15.38 -14.09 0.04
N PHE A 138 -14.20 -14.18 -0.54
CA PHE A 138 -13.94 -14.98 -1.74
C PHE A 138 -12.92 -16.12 -1.54
N GLY A 139 -12.23 -16.14 -0.40
CA GLY A 139 -11.22 -17.12 -0.07
C GLY A 139 -9.84 -16.88 -0.70
N SER A 140 -9.65 -15.77 -1.43
CA SER A 140 -8.39 -15.40 -2.08
C SER A 140 -8.26 -13.89 -2.21
N ASP A 141 -7.04 -13.36 -2.13
CA ASP A 141 -6.74 -11.94 -2.40
C ASP A 141 -6.74 -11.68 -3.91
N ALA A 142 -7.93 -11.55 -4.48
CA ALA A 142 -8.07 -11.25 -5.90
C ALA A 142 -9.37 -10.46 -6.16
N PRO A 143 -9.29 -9.25 -6.73
CA PRO A 143 -10.48 -8.57 -7.21
C PRO A 143 -11.15 -9.43 -8.28
N PRO A 144 -12.50 -9.61 -8.24
CA PRO A 144 -13.21 -10.34 -9.28
C PRO A 144 -13.05 -9.72 -10.67
N PRO A 145 -13.25 -8.38 -10.88
CA PRO A 145 -13.09 -7.73 -12.16
C PRO A 145 -11.64 -7.61 -12.61
N THR A 146 -11.49 -7.28 -13.88
CA THR A 146 -10.23 -6.97 -14.56
C THR A 146 -10.31 -5.59 -15.20
N TYR A 147 -9.22 -5.12 -15.80
CA TYR A 147 -9.26 -3.87 -16.58
C TYR A 147 -10.15 -3.96 -17.82
N ASP A 148 -10.35 -5.18 -18.33
CA ASP A 148 -11.23 -5.41 -19.48
C ASP A 148 -12.69 -5.10 -19.17
N ASP A 149 -13.08 -5.13 -17.87
CA ASP A 149 -14.44 -4.84 -17.42
C ASP A 149 -14.76 -3.33 -17.32
N VAL A 150 -13.71 -2.47 -17.28
CA VAL A 150 -13.90 -1.03 -17.09
C VAL A 150 -14.75 -0.38 -18.20
N PRO A 151 -14.55 -0.69 -19.51
CA PRO A 151 -15.38 -0.13 -20.56
C PRO A 151 -16.83 -0.65 -20.60
N ASP A 152 -17.10 -1.77 -19.94
CA ASP A 152 -18.40 -2.45 -19.98
C ASP A 152 -19.32 -2.05 -18.81
N ALA A 153 -18.81 -1.27 -17.85
CA ALA A 153 -19.60 -0.78 -16.71
C ALA A 153 -20.48 0.40 -17.13
N ASP A 154 -21.72 0.41 -16.61
CA ASP A 154 -22.67 1.52 -16.81
C ASP A 154 -22.44 2.60 -15.74
N VAL A 155 -22.02 2.21 -14.54
CA VAL A 155 -21.74 3.10 -13.41
C VAL A 155 -20.37 2.79 -12.79
N HIS A 156 -19.63 3.84 -12.50
CA HIS A 156 -18.36 3.79 -11.77
C HIS A 156 -18.52 4.49 -10.42
N VAL A 157 -18.43 3.76 -9.31
CA VAL A 157 -18.42 4.33 -7.96
C VAL A 157 -16.99 4.32 -7.43
N VAL A 158 -16.42 5.48 -7.14
CA VAL A 158 -15.06 5.63 -6.56
C VAL A 158 -15.19 6.07 -5.11
N TRP A 159 -14.82 5.20 -4.17
CA TRP A 159 -15.04 5.41 -2.75
C TRP A 159 -13.70 5.50 -1.99
N GLY A 160 -13.45 6.62 -1.30
CA GLY A 160 -12.23 6.84 -0.52
C GLY A 160 -10.95 6.68 -1.35
N ALA A 161 -10.98 7.15 -2.60
CA ALA A 161 -9.87 7.03 -3.54
C ALA A 161 -9.78 8.23 -4.50
N ASN A 162 -8.55 8.55 -4.91
CA ASN A 162 -8.30 9.61 -5.90
C ASN A 162 -7.48 9.06 -7.08
N PRO A 163 -8.08 8.22 -7.98
CA PRO A 163 -7.36 7.64 -9.11
C PRO A 163 -6.87 8.66 -10.13
N ALA A 164 -7.49 9.84 -10.25
CA ALA A 164 -6.99 10.93 -11.09
C ALA A 164 -5.56 11.36 -10.67
N VAL A 165 -5.24 11.23 -9.38
CA VAL A 165 -3.94 11.48 -8.80
C VAL A 165 -3.11 10.19 -8.70
N ALA A 166 -3.61 9.12 -8.12
CA ALA A 166 -2.83 7.93 -7.80
C ALA A 166 -2.62 6.97 -8.99
N HIS A 167 -3.60 6.88 -9.90
CA HIS A 167 -3.65 5.91 -11.01
C HIS A 167 -4.08 6.55 -12.33
N PRO A 168 -3.38 7.58 -12.87
CA PRO A 168 -3.89 8.42 -13.94
C PRO A 168 -4.25 7.68 -15.24
N VAL A 169 -3.55 6.58 -15.56
CA VAL A 169 -3.87 5.77 -16.75
C VAL A 169 -5.20 5.03 -16.55
N MET A 170 -5.41 4.41 -15.37
CA MET A 170 -6.69 3.75 -15.06
C MET A 170 -7.83 4.76 -14.95
N PHE A 171 -7.59 5.92 -14.33
CA PHE A 171 -8.60 6.98 -14.26
C PHE A 171 -9.05 7.45 -15.64
N ARG A 172 -8.14 7.50 -16.61
CA ARG A 172 -8.51 7.82 -17.97
C ARG A 172 -9.52 6.82 -18.56
N TRP A 173 -9.34 5.51 -18.30
CA TRP A 173 -10.31 4.50 -18.78
C TRP A 173 -11.66 4.66 -18.07
N ILE A 174 -11.65 4.92 -16.75
CA ILE A 174 -12.88 5.19 -15.99
C ILE A 174 -13.59 6.43 -16.55
N ALA A 175 -12.88 7.55 -16.74
CA ALA A 175 -13.46 8.78 -17.27
C ALA A 175 -13.94 8.65 -18.71
N ASP A 176 -13.22 7.91 -19.56
CA ASP A 176 -13.63 7.64 -20.95
C ASP A 176 -14.94 6.80 -20.96
N ALA A 177 -15.04 5.76 -20.09
CA ALA A 177 -16.25 4.93 -19.97
C ALA A 177 -17.44 5.70 -19.38
N ALA A 178 -17.21 6.52 -18.36
CA ALA A 178 -18.23 7.36 -17.73
C ALA A 178 -18.81 8.45 -18.67
N THR A 179 -18.20 8.68 -19.84
CA THR A 179 -18.76 9.61 -20.83
C THR A 179 -20.13 9.16 -21.35
N ASP A 180 -20.36 7.86 -21.45
CA ASP A 180 -21.62 7.23 -21.83
C ASP A 180 -22.35 6.60 -20.64
N GLY A 181 -21.76 6.63 -19.44
CA GLY A 181 -22.23 6.10 -18.17
C GLY A 181 -22.31 7.16 -17.08
N GLU A 182 -22.09 6.76 -15.82
CA GLU A 182 -22.07 7.66 -14.65
C GLU A 182 -20.81 7.44 -13.81
N LEU A 183 -20.21 8.54 -13.30
CA LEU A 183 -19.15 8.53 -12.30
C LEU A 183 -19.66 9.14 -11.00
N LEU A 184 -19.70 8.33 -9.93
CA LEU A 184 -19.99 8.78 -8.58
C LEU A 184 -18.73 8.72 -7.71
N VAL A 185 -18.52 9.71 -6.89
CA VAL A 185 -17.41 9.75 -5.93
C VAL A 185 -17.96 9.84 -4.51
N VAL A 186 -17.41 9.02 -3.62
CA VAL A 186 -17.67 9.08 -2.17
C VAL A 186 -16.33 9.38 -1.48
N ASP A 187 -16.17 10.59 -0.98
CA ASP A 187 -14.96 11.05 -0.28
C ASP A 187 -15.31 12.30 0.54
N PRO A 188 -14.85 12.44 1.79
CA PRO A 188 -15.10 13.66 2.55
C PRO A 188 -14.49 14.92 1.90
N VAL A 189 -13.39 14.78 1.18
CA VAL A 189 -12.70 15.85 0.45
C VAL A 189 -13.14 15.89 -1.01
N GLU A 190 -13.36 17.11 -1.56
CA GLU A 190 -13.60 17.26 -2.99
C GLU A 190 -12.28 17.05 -3.77
N THR A 191 -11.94 15.78 -3.98
CA THR A 191 -10.70 15.36 -4.64
C THR A 191 -10.70 15.71 -6.13
N LYS A 192 -9.50 15.62 -6.77
CA LYS A 192 -9.39 15.79 -8.24
C LYS A 192 -10.30 14.81 -9.00
N THR A 193 -10.53 13.60 -8.49
CA THR A 193 -11.47 12.65 -9.07
C THR A 193 -12.92 13.13 -8.92
N ALA A 194 -13.29 13.69 -7.77
CA ALA A 194 -14.62 14.25 -7.52
C ALA A 194 -14.92 15.40 -8.48
N GLY A 195 -13.92 16.21 -8.85
CA GLY A 195 -14.08 17.28 -9.84
C GLY A 195 -14.45 16.83 -11.26
N PHE A 196 -14.41 15.51 -11.55
CA PHE A 196 -14.87 14.91 -12.81
C PHE A 196 -16.20 14.14 -12.68
N ALA A 197 -16.70 13.99 -11.44
CA ALA A 197 -17.85 13.13 -11.17
C ALA A 197 -19.19 13.80 -11.48
N ASP A 198 -20.17 13.00 -11.85
CA ASP A 198 -21.58 13.40 -12.01
C ASP A 198 -22.25 13.60 -10.64
N GLY A 199 -21.69 12.98 -9.60
CA GLY A 199 -22.13 13.15 -8.21
C GLY A 199 -21.03 12.89 -7.19
N HIS A 200 -21.06 13.72 -6.13
CA HIS A 200 -20.13 13.62 -5.01
C HIS A 200 -20.91 13.49 -3.71
N VAL A 201 -20.67 12.39 -2.98
CA VAL A 201 -21.22 12.14 -1.65
C VAL A 201 -20.11 12.34 -0.62
N GLN A 202 -20.35 13.16 0.38
CA GLN A 202 -19.35 13.58 1.37
C GLN A 202 -19.71 13.06 2.77
N PRO A 203 -19.33 11.82 3.14
CA PRO A 203 -19.52 11.33 4.49
C PRO A 203 -18.62 12.09 5.47
N SER A 204 -19.04 12.16 6.72
CA SER A 204 -18.12 12.59 7.78
C SER A 204 -16.89 11.68 7.86
N PRO A 205 -15.72 12.18 8.28
CA PRO A 205 -14.53 11.35 8.46
C PRO A 205 -14.83 10.11 9.32
N GLY A 206 -14.62 8.91 8.76
CA GLY A 206 -14.94 7.62 9.39
C GLY A 206 -16.40 7.18 9.32
N GLY A 207 -17.23 7.91 8.60
CA GLY A 207 -18.63 7.58 8.35
C GLY A 207 -18.86 6.50 7.29
N ASP A 208 -17.81 6.08 6.58
CA ASP A 208 -17.87 5.17 5.41
C ASP A 208 -18.59 3.85 5.70
N LEU A 209 -18.28 3.21 6.84
CA LEU A 209 -18.95 1.97 7.25
C LEU A 209 -20.45 2.17 7.50
N ALA A 210 -20.81 3.28 8.14
CA ALA A 210 -22.21 3.62 8.38
C ALA A 210 -22.93 3.89 7.06
N LEU A 211 -22.29 4.60 6.12
CA LEU A 211 -22.85 4.85 4.79
C LEU A 211 -23.04 3.55 4.00
N ALA A 212 -22.07 2.64 3.99
CA ALA A 212 -22.20 1.35 3.33
C ALA A 212 -23.37 0.52 3.93
N LYS A 213 -23.53 0.53 5.26
CA LYS A 213 -24.69 -0.09 5.93
C LYS A 213 -26.01 0.59 5.58
N ALA A 214 -26.03 1.92 5.42
CA ALA A 214 -27.22 2.66 4.99
C ALA A 214 -27.66 2.24 3.58
N VAL A 215 -26.71 2.11 2.64
CA VAL A 215 -26.99 1.65 1.28
C VAL A 215 -27.47 0.19 1.27
N LEU A 216 -26.83 -0.71 2.03
CA LEU A 216 -27.32 -2.10 2.20
C LEU A 216 -28.75 -2.14 2.75
N ALA A 217 -29.04 -1.35 3.80
CA ALA A 217 -30.38 -1.27 4.37
C ALA A 217 -31.40 -0.76 3.34
N ARG A 218 -31.00 0.22 2.52
CA ARG A 218 -31.87 0.75 1.45
C ARG A 218 -32.15 -0.29 0.38
N LEU A 219 -31.16 -1.07 -0.07
CA LEU A 219 -31.39 -2.18 -1.01
C LEU A 219 -32.39 -3.18 -0.46
N VAL A 220 -32.31 -3.50 0.83
CA VAL A 220 -33.25 -4.41 1.50
C VAL A 220 -34.67 -3.80 1.64
N GLU A 221 -34.76 -2.51 2.06
CA GLU A 221 -36.03 -1.82 2.26
C GLU A 221 -36.84 -1.64 0.95
N THR A 222 -36.12 -1.56 -0.17
CA THR A 222 -36.71 -1.26 -1.50
C THR A 222 -36.79 -2.49 -2.41
N ASP A 223 -36.57 -3.70 -1.88
CA ASP A 223 -36.59 -4.98 -2.62
C ASP A 223 -35.64 -5.02 -3.84
N ARG A 224 -34.46 -4.36 -3.71
CA ARG A 224 -33.39 -4.30 -4.75
C ARG A 224 -32.28 -5.33 -4.55
N VAL A 225 -32.44 -6.24 -3.61
CA VAL A 225 -31.52 -7.38 -3.43
C VAL A 225 -31.75 -8.38 -4.55
N ASP A 226 -30.70 -8.85 -5.20
CA ASP A 226 -30.79 -10.01 -6.11
C ASP A 226 -30.93 -11.29 -5.29
N GLU A 227 -32.16 -11.59 -4.88
CA GLU A 227 -32.48 -12.74 -4.04
C GLU A 227 -32.12 -14.09 -4.68
N ALA A 228 -32.12 -14.17 -6.01
CA ALA A 228 -31.74 -15.39 -6.72
C ALA A 228 -30.21 -15.60 -6.64
N PHE A 229 -29.43 -14.55 -6.94
CA PHE A 229 -27.97 -14.59 -6.81
C PHE A 229 -27.55 -14.90 -5.38
N VAL A 230 -28.13 -14.21 -4.42
CA VAL A 230 -27.83 -14.39 -2.98
C VAL A 230 -28.13 -15.82 -2.52
N ALA A 231 -29.30 -16.37 -2.84
CA ALA A 231 -29.69 -17.74 -2.43
C ALA A 231 -28.73 -18.80 -3.01
N ASP A 232 -28.31 -18.63 -4.26
CA ASP A 232 -27.47 -19.61 -4.94
C ASP A 232 -25.97 -19.47 -4.58
N ASN A 233 -25.48 -18.26 -4.36
CA ASN A 233 -24.03 -17.98 -4.36
C ASN A 233 -23.48 -17.33 -3.08
N VAL A 234 -24.32 -16.97 -2.09
CA VAL A 234 -23.86 -16.20 -0.91
C VAL A 234 -24.24 -16.91 0.38
N GLU A 235 -23.33 -16.91 1.36
CA GLU A 235 -23.55 -17.39 2.73
C GLU A 235 -23.63 -16.20 3.71
N GLY A 236 -24.47 -16.34 4.76
CA GLY A 236 -24.56 -15.39 5.87
C GLY A 236 -25.46 -14.19 5.62
N PHE A 237 -26.08 -14.06 4.45
CA PHE A 237 -26.86 -12.87 4.10
C PHE A 237 -28.11 -12.66 4.98
N ALA A 238 -28.69 -13.71 5.50
CA ALA A 238 -29.86 -13.60 6.39
C ALA A 238 -29.51 -12.94 7.73
N GLU A 239 -28.33 -13.26 8.28
CA GLU A 239 -27.76 -12.66 9.49
C GLU A 239 -27.39 -11.21 9.24
N LEU A 240 -26.75 -10.91 8.10
CA LEU A 240 -26.42 -9.53 7.68
C LEU A 240 -27.70 -8.69 7.60
N ARG A 241 -28.71 -9.15 6.87
CA ARG A 241 -30.00 -8.47 6.72
C ARG A 241 -30.66 -8.17 8.06
N ALA A 242 -30.62 -9.12 9.00
CA ALA A 242 -31.21 -8.96 10.32
C ALA A 242 -30.51 -7.97 11.23
N SER A 243 -29.22 -7.67 10.95
CA SER A 243 -28.40 -6.78 11.74
C SER A 243 -28.33 -5.35 11.21
N LEU A 244 -28.87 -5.09 10.01
CA LEU A 244 -28.80 -3.77 9.40
C LEU A 244 -29.56 -2.71 10.24
N PRO A 245 -28.99 -1.52 10.44
CA PRO A 245 -29.69 -0.38 11.04
C PRO A 245 -30.78 0.13 10.10
N THR A 246 -31.62 1.03 10.59
CA THR A 246 -32.51 1.80 9.69
C THR A 246 -31.69 2.73 8.82
N VAL A 247 -32.13 2.97 7.57
CA VAL A 247 -31.47 3.89 6.64
C VAL A 247 -31.22 5.25 7.28
N ALA A 248 -32.24 5.83 7.94
CA ALA A 248 -32.11 7.14 8.56
C ALA A 248 -31.04 7.20 9.67
N ALA A 249 -30.98 6.19 10.55
CA ALA A 249 -29.98 6.15 11.62
C ALA A 249 -28.56 5.95 11.08
N ALA A 250 -28.39 5.15 10.01
CA ALA A 250 -27.09 4.91 9.40
C ALA A 250 -26.63 6.14 8.56
N ALA A 251 -27.54 6.82 7.87
CA ALA A 251 -27.25 8.07 7.15
C ALA A 251 -26.82 9.18 8.12
N ASP A 252 -27.54 9.34 9.25
CA ASP A 252 -27.15 10.29 10.30
C ASP A 252 -25.76 9.98 10.88
N ALA A 253 -25.48 8.71 11.18
CA ALA A 253 -24.17 8.26 11.65
C ALA A 253 -23.05 8.43 10.59
N ALA A 254 -23.37 8.43 9.32
CA ALA A 254 -22.44 8.71 8.23
C ALA A 254 -22.26 10.22 7.96
N GLY A 255 -23.16 11.06 8.48
CA GLY A 255 -23.18 12.49 8.23
C GLY A 255 -23.66 12.87 6.82
N VAL A 256 -24.56 12.06 6.23
CA VAL A 256 -25.11 12.27 4.88
C VAL A 256 -26.62 12.36 4.88
N GLU A 257 -27.19 12.95 3.83
CA GLU A 257 -28.62 12.96 3.61
C GLU A 257 -29.11 11.60 3.08
N THR A 258 -30.37 11.24 3.35
CA THR A 258 -30.91 9.97 2.80
C THR A 258 -31.00 9.97 1.29
N GLY A 259 -31.04 11.12 0.64
CA GLY A 259 -30.96 11.27 -0.83
C GLY A 259 -29.64 10.78 -1.40
N ASP A 260 -28.53 10.95 -0.68
CA ASP A 260 -27.22 10.42 -1.09
C ASP A 260 -27.21 8.89 -1.02
N VAL A 261 -27.85 8.33 0.02
CA VAL A 261 -28.02 6.88 0.16
C VAL A 261 -28.87 6.31 -1.00
N ASP A 262 -29.95 7.02 -1.35
CA ASP A 262 -30.82 6.64 -2.49
C ASP A 262 -30.03 6.62 -3.79
N ARG A 263 -29.22 7.66 -4.05
CA ARG A 263 -28.38 7.74 -5.25
C ARG A 263 -27.38 6.59 -5.38
N LEU A 264 -26.71 6.22 -4.28
CA LEU A 264 -25.79 5.09 -4.27
C LEU A 264 -26.50 3.74 -4.44
N ALA A 265 -27.71 3.61 -3.87
CA ALA A 265 -28.53 2.42 -4.07
C ALA A 265 -29.09 2.30 -5.50
N ASP A 266 -29.46 3.43 -6.13
CA ASP A 266 -29.86 3.49 -7.54
C ASP A 266 -28.73 3.07 -8.47
N ALA A 267 -27.50 3.53 -8.21
CA ALA A 267 -26.30 3.14 -8.95
C ALA A 267 -26.06 1.62 -8.97
N LEU A 268 -26.43 0.91 -7.94
CA LEU A 268 -26.25 -0.54 -7.83
C LEU A 268 -27.32 -1.36 -8.57
N GLU A 269 -28.32 -0.72 -9.21
CA GLU A 269 -29.28 -1.41 -10.10
C GLU A 269 -28.70 -1.69 -11.49
N ASP A 270 -27.67 -0.92 -11.88
CA ASP A 270 -26.97 -1.06 -13.14
C ASP A 270 -25.66 -1.85 -12.96
N ARG A 271 -24.94 -2.14 -14.06
CA ARG A 271 -23.63 -2.78 -14.00
C ARG A 271 -22.62 -1.81 -13.40
N THR A 272 -22.32 -2.00 -12.12
CA THR A 272 -21.50 -1.09 -11.34
C THR A 272 -20.13 -1.68 -11.00
N LEU A 273 -19.07 -0.97 -11.37
CA LEU A 273 -17.73 -1.17 -10.80
C LEU A 273 -17.56 -0.27 -9.59
N LEU A 274 -17.38 -0.90 -8.43
CA LEU A 274 -17.17 -0.22 -7.17
C LEU A 274 -15.69 -0.25 -6.81
N TYR A 275 -15.01 0.90 -6.94
CA TYR A 275 -13.60 1.07 -6.63
C TYR A 275 -13.42 1.66 -5.25
N TRP A 276 -12.39 1.21 -4.51
CA TRP A 276 -11.99 1.91 -3.30
C TRP A 276 -10.47 1.95 -3.12
N GLY A 277 -10.02 2.84 -2.24
CA GLY A 277 -8.60 3.04 -2.00
C GLY A 277 -8.23 3.18 -0.52
N MET A 278 -7.21 3.99 -0.27
CA MET A 278 -6.61 4.15 1.06
C MET A 278 -7.54 4.85 2.05
N GLY A 279 -8.50 5.66 1.60
CA GLY A 279 -9.52 6.26 2.45
C GLY A 279 -10.30 5.22 3.24
N ILE A 280 -10.58 4.07 2.61
CA ILE A 280 -11.25 2.93 3.24
C ILE A 280 -10.27 2.06 4.00
N ASN A 281 -9.16 1.69 3.37
CA ASN A 281 -8.25 0.68 3.90
C ASN A 281 -7.52 1.11 5.16
N GLN A 282 -7.00 2.36 5.18
CA GLN A 282 -6.13 2.89 6.24
C GLN A 282 -6.93 3.42 7.44
N SER A 283 -7.77 2.57 8.00
CA SER A 283 -8.61 2.80 9.18
C SER A 283 -8.63 1.56 10.06
N VAL A 284 -8.80 1.72 11.36
CA VAL A 284 -9.07 0.59 12.29
C VAL A 284 -10.35 -0.18 11.91
N ARG A 285 -11.23 0.41 11.10
CA ARG A 285 -12.45 -0.19 10.53
C ARG A 285 -12.27 -0.63 9.09
N GLY A 286 -11.04 -0.60 8.56
CA GLY A 286 -10.76 -0.81 7.14
C GLY A 286 -11.27 -2.13 6.61
N THR A 287 -11.02 -3.23 7.31
CA THR A 287 -11.51 -4.57 6.93
C THR A 287 -13.03 -4.65 6.94
N ALA A 288 -13.68 -4.09 7.97
CA ALA A 288 -15.13 -4.07 8.07
C ALA A 288 -15.78 -3.24 6.95
N THR A 289 -15.19 -2.08 6.65
CA THR A 289 -15.71 -1.18 5.59
C THR A 289 -15.50 -1.80 4.20
N ALA A 290 -14.30 -2.31 3.90
CA ALA A 290 -14.04 -3.00 2.64
C ALA A 290 -14.94 -4.23 2.46
N GLY A 291 -15.20 -4.99 3.55
CA GLY A 291 -16.17 -6.08 3.55
C GLY A 291 -17.59 -5.61 3.23
N ALA A 292 -18.03 -4.50 3.83
CA ALA A 292 -19.36 -3.94 3.55
C ALA A 292 -19.48 -3.45 2.08
N LEU A 293 -18.41 -2.92 1.47
CA LEU A 293 -18.39 -2.57 0.05
C LEU A 293 -18.51 -3.83 -0.85
N VAL A 294 -17.85 -4.93 -0.47
CA VAL A 294 -18.05 -6.22 -1.14
C VAL A 294 -19.47 -6.71 -0.99
N ASP A 295 -20.08 -6.57 0.21
CA ASP A 295 -21.46 -6.97 0.49
C ASP A 295 -22.48 -6.20 -0.35
N LEU A 296 -22.21 -4.91 -0.68
CA LEU A 296 -23.04 -4.14 -1.63
C LEU A 296 -23.11 -4.83 -2.99
N CYS A 297 -21.96 -5.25 -3.53
CA CYS A 297 -21.90 -5.96 -4.80
C CYS A 297 -22.56 -7.35 -4.73
N LEU A 298 -22.40 -8.07 -3.61
CA LEU A 298 -23.04 -9.37 -3.40
C LEU A 298 -24.57 -9.24 -3.28
N ALA A 299 -25.06 -8.25 -2.55
CA ALA A 299 -26.49 -8.03 -2.33
C ALA A 299 -27.21 -7.61 -3.63
N SER A 300 -26.61 -6.74 -4.43
CA SER A 300 -27.17 -6.24 -5.68
C SER A 300 -26.98 -7.17 -6.88
N GLY A 301 -26.20 -8.28 -6.72
CA GLY A 301 -25.84 -9.14 -7.84
C GLY A 301 -24.80 -8.53 -8.78
N ASN A 302 -24.14 -7.43 -8.38
CA ASN A 302 -23.08 -6.77 -9.16
C ASN A 302 -21.77 -7.57 -9.12
N LEU A 303 -21.83 -8.77 -9.69
CA LEU A 303 -20.69 -9.62 -10.01
C LEU A 303 -20.86 -10.16 -11.44
N GLY A 304 -19.85 -9.95 -12.27
CA GLY A 304 -19.85 -10.34 -13.68
C GLY A 304 -19.20 -9.28 -14.58
N PRO A 305 -19.10 -9.53 -15.86
CA PRO A 305 -18.47 -8.56 -16.78
C PRO A 305 -19.06 -7.16 -16.67
N GLY A 306 -18.19 -6.16 -16.48
CA GLY A 306 -18.57 -4.78 -16.28
C GLY A 306 -19.04 -4.42 -14.88
N SER A 307 -18.94 -5.32 -13.89
CA SER A 307 -19.38 -5.03 -12.52
C SER A 307 -18.52 -5.72 -11.46
N GLY A 308 -18.55 -5.25 -10.24
CA GLY A 308 -17.90 -5.88 -9.09
C GLY A 308 -17.03 -4.97 -8.25
N PRO A 309 -16.55 -5.49 -7.11
CA PRO A 309 -15.68 -4.76 -6.19
C PRO A 309 -14.23 -4.76 -6.68
N PHE A 310 -13.59 -3.57 -6.73
CA PHE A 310 -12.23 -3.40 -7.23
C PHE A 310 -11.39 -2.52 -6.30
N SER A 311 -10.48 -3.11 -5.53
CA SER A 311 -9.56 -2.34 -4.68
C SER A 311 -8.39 -1.74 -5.48
N LEU A 312 -8.12 -0.45 -5.29
CA LEU A 312 -7.06 0.30 -5.97
C LEU A 312 -5.75 0.25 -5.18
N THR A 313 -4.87 -0.65 -5.54
CA THR A 313 -3.56 -0.82 -4.91
C THR A 313 -2.58 0.29 -5.31
N GLY A 314 -1.76 0.77 -4.37
CA GLY A 314 -0.81 1.87 -4.60
C GLY A 314 0.50 1.43 -5.26
N GLN A 315 1.28 0.57 -4.60
CA GLN A 315 2.66 0.25 -4.99
C GLN A 315 2.72 -0.71 -6.20
N ALA A 316 3.78 -0.56 -6.98
CA ALA A 316 3.94 -1.20 -8.29
C ALA A 316 3.83 -2.73 -8.27
N ASN A 317 4.40 -3.40 -7.27
CA ASN A 317 4.38 -4.86 -7.11
C ASN A 317 3.74 -5.32 -5.80
N SER A 318 2.77 -4.57 -5.30
CA SER A 318 2.10 -4.92 -4.05
C SER A 318 1.39 -6.29 -4.13
N MET A 319 0.73 -6.60 -5.25
CA MET A 319 0.11 -7.90 -5.48
C MET A 319 1.16 -9.02 -5.50
N GLY A 320 2.24 -8.84 -6.27
CA GLY A 320 3.29 -9.85 -6.40
C GLY A 320 3.97 -10.17 -5.06
N THR A 321 4.27 -9.15 -4.26
CA THR A 321 4.86 -9.34 -2.93
C THR A 321 3.97 -10.22 -2.05
N ARG A 322 2.64 -10.01 -2.08
CA ARG A 322 1.66 -10.82 -1.32
C ARG A 322 1.55 -12.25 -1.84
N VAL A 323 1.52 -12.43 -3.16
CA VAL A 323 1.49 -13.77 -3.77
C VAL A 323 2.79 -14.53 -3.51
N CYS A 324 3.92 -13.82 -3.36
CA CYS A 324 5.23 -14.44 -3.14
C CYS A 324 5.46 -14.94 -1.71
N SER A 325 4.88 -14.36 -0.68
CA SER A 325 5.06 -14.83 0.71
C SER A 325 4.92 -13.75 1.79
N SER A 326 4.07 -12.76 1.62
CA SER A 326 3.81 -11.79 2.68
C SER A 326 2.34 -11.82 3.13
N LYS A 327 1.96 -10.98 4.07
CA LYS A 327 0.57 -10.83 4.51
C LYS A 327 -0.05 -12.12 5.07
N GLY A 328 0.72 -12.92 5.79
CA GLY A 328 0.19 -14.09 6.46
C GLY A 328 -0.22 -15.25 5.57
N SER A 329 0.34 -15.34 4.36
CA SER A 329 0.16 -16.49 3.47
C SER A 329 1.51 -17.09 3.05
N TRP A 330 1.47 -18.34 2.60
CA TRP A 330 2.58 -18.95 1.86
C TRP A 330 2.47 -18.62 0.36
N PRO A 331 3.52 -18.85 -0.43
CA PRO A 331 3.49 -18.57 -1.87
C PRO A 331 2.27 -19.18 -2.57
N GLY A 332 1.63 -18.40 -3.43
CA GLY A 332 0.43 -18.81 -4.15
C GLY A 332 -0.89 -18.65 -3.39
N HIS A 333 -0.90 -17.86 -2.32
CA HIS A 333 -2.04 -17.71 -1.40
C HIS A 333 -2.40 -19.02 -0.68
N ARG A 334 -1.41 -19.84 -0.40
CA ARG A 334 -1.58 -21.04 0.44
C ARG A 334 -1.93 -20.61 1.86
N ASP A 335 -2.84 -21.35 2.49
CA ASP A 335 -3.29 -21.04 3.84
C ASP A 335 -2.16 -21.30 4.84
N PHE A 336 -1.85 -20.28 5.66
CA PHE A 336 -0.72 -20.33 6.57
C PHE A 336 -0.91 -21.36 7.67
N ASP A 337 -2.14 -21.50 8.17
CA ASP A 337 -2.52 -22.41 9.26
C ASP A 337 -2.72 -23.86 8.80
N ASP A 338 -2.63 -24.15 7.48
CA ASP A 338 -2.77 -25.50 6.97
C ASP A 338 -1.43 -26.26 7.06
N PRO A 339 -1.33 -27.34 7.88
CA PRO A 339 -0.10 -28.12 8.02
C PRO A 339 0.35 -28.82 6.74
N GLU A 340 -0.56 -29.10 5.79
CA GLU A 340 -0.20 -29.73 4.51
C GLU A 340 0.43 -28.72 3.57
N GLU A 341 -0.11 -27.51 3.53
CA GLU A 341 0.43 -26.40 2.76
C GLU A 341 1.82 -25.97 3.29
N ARG A 342 1.98 -25.88 4.62
CA ARG A 342 3.28 -25.62 5.25
C ARG A 342 4.32 -26.71 4.92
N ARG A 343 3.89 -27.97 4.87
CA ARG A 343 4.77 -29.11 4.51
C ARG A 343 5.19 -29.06 3.05
N ALA A 344 4.27 -28.71 2.14
CA ALA A 344 4.57 -28.53 0.71
C ALA A 344 5.60 -27.41 0.49
N VAL A 345 5.51 -26.31 1.23
CA VAL A 345 6.50 -25.22 1.21
C VAL A 345 7.86 -25.68 1.74
N ALA A 346 7.89 -26.40 2.86
CA ALA A 346 9.11 -26.94 3.44
C ALA A 346 9.85 -27.88 2.47
N GLU A 347 9.11 -28.75 1.79
CA GLU A 347 9.63 -29.65 0.76
C GLU A 347 10.20 -28.89 -0.45
N ALA A 348 9.47 -27.89 -0.96
CA ALA A 348 9.91 -27.08 -2.10
C ALA A 348 11.17 -26.24 -1.77
N TRP A 349 11.31 -25.80 -0.54
CA TRP A 349 12.46 -25.02 -0.08
C TRP A 349 13.62 -25.87 0.45
N ASP A 350 13.46 -27.17 0.49
CA ASP A 350 14.43 -28.14 1.05
C ASP A 350 14.85 -27.75 2.49
N VAL A 351 13.88 -27.48 3.34
CA VAL A 351 14.09 -27.15 4.76
C VAL A 351 13.25 -28.03 5.68
N PRO A 352 13.69 -28.30 6.91
CA PRO A 352 12.85 -28.97 7.90
C PRO A 352 11.56 -28.17 8.16
N VAL A 353 10.41 -28.84 8.20
CA VAL A 353 9.12 -28.17 8.41
C VAL A 353 9.05 -27.44 9.76
N GLU A 354 9.78 -27.92 10.76
CA GLU A 354 9.89 -27.32 12.09
C GLU A 354 10.62 -25.96 12.09
N ARG A 355 11.36 -25.67 11.00
CA ARG A 355 12.00 -24.36 10.83
C ARG A 355 11.01 -23.29 10.39
N LEU A 356 9.99 -23.68 9.64
CA LEU A 356 8.98 -22.73 9.18
C LEU A 356 8.12 -22.29 10.37
N PRO A 357 7.82 -20.99 10.51
CA PRO A 357 6.93 -20.52 11.57
C PRO A 357 5.53 -21.14 11.41
N ASP A 358 4.83 -21.30 12.51
CA ASP A 358 3.45 -21.81 12.55
C ASP A 358 2.40 -20.71 12.81
N ASP A 359 2.87 -19.46 12.93
CA ASP A 359 2.09 -18.25 13.12
C ASP A 359 2.55 -17.20 12.10
N PRO A 360 1.66 -16.47 11.41
CA PRO A 360 2.04 -15.47 10.41
C PRO A 360 2.76 -14.24 10.99
N GLY A 361 2.81 -14.12 12.30
CA GLY A 361 3.42 -13.00 13.01
C GLY A 361 2.55 -11.75 13.10
N PRO A 362 3.03 -10.72 13.79
CA PRO A 362 2.36 -9.43 13.87
C PRO A 362 2.52 -8.67 12.54
N GLY A 363 1.69 -7.66 12.31
CA GLY A 363 1.91 -6.77 11.16
C GLY A 363 3.16 -5.87 11.34
N PRO A 364 3.59 -5.16 10.28
CA PRO A 364 4.85 -4.41 10.26
C PRO A 364 5.03 -3.41 11.40
N VAL A 365 3.96 -2.71 11.80
CA VAL A 365 4.01 -1.73 12.91
C VAL A 365 4.29 -2.42 14.24
N SER A 366 3.59 -3.53 14.51
CA SER A 366 3.72 -4.26 15.77
C SER A 366 5.00 -5.10 15.86
N MET A 367 5.70 -5.35 14.75
CA MET A 367 7.02 -6.01 14.80
C MET A 367 8.04 -5.21 15.59
N LEU A 368 8.00 -3.88 15.47
CA LEU A 368 8.92 -2.99 16.19
C LEU A 368 8.58 -2.90 17.68
N ASP A 369 7.34 -3.17 18.08
CA ASP A 369 6.93 -3.20 19.50
C ASP A 369 7.47 -4.41 20.26
N SER A 370 8.03 -5.39 19.54
CA SER A 370 8.62 -6.62 20.14
C SER A 370 10.10 -6.46 20.46
N ASP A 371 10.68 -5.29 20.29
CA ASP A 371 12.09 -4.95 20.54
C ASP A 371 13.07 -5.97 19.89
N PRO A 372 12.99 -6.25 18.58
CA PRO A 372 13.83 -7.24 17.94
C PRO A 372 15.31 -6.83 17.99
N ALA A 373 16.22 -7.77 18.19
CA ALA A 373 17.65 -7.51 18.21
C ALA A 373 18.21 -7.04 16.85
N VAL A 374 17.57 -7.45 15.74
CA VAL A 374 17.95 -7.06 14.39
C VAL A 374 16.71 -6.71 13.58
N VAL A 375 16.71 -5.55 12.94
CA VAL A 375 15.73 -5.15 11.93
C VAL A 375 16.41 -5.03 10.56
N TRP A 376 15.88 -5.71 9.56
CA TRP A 376 16.33 -5.56 8.18
C TRP A 376 15.21 -4.99 7.30
N THR A 377 15.39 -3.77 6.81
CA THR A 377 14.46 -3.09 5.90
C THR A 377 14.94 -3.19 4.46
N VAL A 378 14.02 -3.48 3.53
CA VAL A 378 14.30 -3.59 2.09
C VAL A 378 13.37 -2.70 1.30
N ALA A 379 13.90 -1.67 0.66
CA ALA A 379 13.17 -0.69 -0.15
C ALA A 379 11.96 -0.07 0.58
N THR A 380 12.10 0.17 1.88
CA THR A 380 11.08 0.79 2.73
C THR A 380 11.72 1.74 3.75
N ASN A 381 11.02 2.83 4.11
CA ASN A 381 11.48 3.90 4.98
C ASN A 381 10.58 4.01 6.23
N PRO A 382 10.65 3.06 7.18
CA PRO A 382 9.79 3.05 8.36
C PRO A 382 9.95 4.26 9.26
N ALA A 383 11.14 4.88 9.36
CA ALA A 383 11.39 6.08 10.16
C ALA A 383 10.49 7.28 9.80
N VAL A 384 9.84 7.23 8.63
CA VAL A 384 8.89 8.25 8.14
C VAL A 384 7.55 7.64 7.77
N GLY A 385 7.55 6.41 7.23
CA GLY A 385 6.38 5.80 6.64
C GLY A 385 5.43 5.13 7.63
N PHE A 386 5.85 4.90 8.87
CA PHE A 386 5.02 4.27 9.90
C PHE A 386 4.32 5.32 10.77
N PRO A 387 3.15 5.02 11.34
CA PRO A 387 2.47 5.95 12.26
C PRO A 387 3.27 6.10 13.55
N ASP A 388 3.12 7.24 14.22
CA ASP A 388 3.92 7.62 15.37
C ASP A 388 5.43 7.51 15.08
N ALA A 389 5.85 8.25 14.06
CA ALA A 389 7.22 8.17 13.54
C ALA A 389 8.30 8.47 14.59
N ASN A 390 7.99 9.23 15.63
CA ASN A 390 8.92 9.49 16.73
C ASN A 390 9.24 8.19 17.48
N ARG A 391 8.21 7.43 17.91
CA ARG A 391 8.37 6.12 18.56
C ARG A 391 9.08 5.10 17.66
N VAL A 392 8.74 5.11 16.36
CA VAL A 392 9.39 4.22 15.38
C VAL A 392 10.88 4.50 15.26
N ARG A 393 11.29 5.77 15.25
CA ARG A 393 12.71 6.16 15.20
C ARG A 393 13.46 5.74 16.47
N GLU A 394 12.85 5.95 17.65
CA GLU A 394 13.40 5.46 18.92
C GLU A 394 13.61 3.94 18.89
N ALA A 395 12.62 3.17 18.46
CA ALA A 395 12.74 1.71 18.34
C ALA A 395 13.81 1.27 17.33
N LEU A 396 13.97 1.98 16.22
CA LEU A 396 14.99 1.69 15.21
C LEU A 396 16.41 2.06 15.69
N ASP A 397 16.58 3.07 16.53
CA ASP A 397 17.87 3.48 17.10
C ASP A 397 18.35 2.50 18.19
N GLU A 398 17.43 1.80 18.87
CA GLU A 398 17.72 0.81 19.91
C GLU A 398 18.07 -0.58 19.35
N THR A 399 17.84 -0.86 18.06
CA THR A 399 18.06 -2.15 17.40
C THR A 399 19.29 -2.13 16.48
N PHE A 400 19.83 -3.30 16.12
CA PHE A 400 20.80 -3.37 15.02
C PHE A 400 20.07 -3.26 13.67
N LEU A 401 20.14 -2.10 13.06
CA LEU A 401 19.38 -1.78 11.85
C LEU A 401 20.19 -2.00 10.57
N VAL A 402 19.66 -2.83 9.67
CA VAL A 402 20.17 -3.02 8.30
C VAL A 402 19.20 -2.37 7.31
N ALA A 403 19.63 -1.37 6.59
CA ALA A 403 18.84 -0.72 5.55
C ALA A 403 19.37 -1.08 4.15
N GLN A 404 18.54 -1.73 3.34
CA GLN A 404 18.79 -2.02 1.94
C GLN A 404 17.90 -1.10 1.09
N ASP A 405 18.50 -0.11 0.45
CA ASP A 405 17.75 0.88 -0.34
C ASP A 405 18.60 1.41 -1.50
N ALA A 406 17.95 2.04 -2.49
CA ALA A 406 18.60 2.70 -3.60
C ALA A 406 19.02 4.16 -3.26
N PHE A 407 18.34 4.77 -2.29
CA PHE A 407 18.50 6.17 -1.92
C PHE A 407 18.83 6.34 -0.44
N ARG A 408 19.46 7.48 -0.11
CA ARG A 408 19.54 7.92 1.29
C ARG A 408 18.14 8.29 1.77
N THR A 409 17.76 7.73 2.91
CA THR A 409 16.48 7.94 3.58
C THR A 409 16.73 8.18 5.06
N GLU A 410 15.73 8.64 5.78
CA GLU A 410 15.80 8.79 7.25
C GLU A 410 16.11 7.45 7.92
N THR A 411 15.59 6.34 7.39
CA THR A 411 15.93 5.00 7.89
C THR A 411 17.39 4.64 7.61
N THR A 412 17.94 5.01 6.46
CA THR A 412 19.36 4.75 6.17
C THR A 412 20.30 5.58 7.05
N GLU A 413 19.88 6.78 7.49
CA GLU A 413 20.67 7.61 8.41
C GLU A 413 20.73 6.98 9.82
N LEU A 414 19.70 6.28 10.26
CA LEU A 414 19.69 5.53 11.52
C LEU A 414 20.44 4.20 11.45
N ALA A 415 20.63 3.63 10.26
CA ALA A 415 21.11 2.26 10.10
C ALA A 415 22.56 2.03 10.58
N ASP A 416 22.82 0.82 11.09
CA ASP A 416 24.18 0.32 11.38
C ASP A 416 24.89 -0.15 10.12
N VAL A 417 24.12 -0.73 9.17
CA VAL A 417 24.63 -1.16 7.87
C VAL A 417 23.71 -0.71 6.77
N VAL A 418 24.26 -0.03 5.74
CA VAL A 418 23.53 0.38 4.54
C VAL A 418 24.00 -0.43 3.35
N LEU A 419 23.07 -1.06 2.63
CA LEU A 419 23.31 -1.90 1.47
C LEU A 419 22.69 -1.25 0.22
N PRO A 420 23.50 -0.70 -0.72
CA PRO A 420 23.00 0.00 -1.91
C PRO A 420 22.34 -0.97 -2.89
N ALA A 421 21.05 -0.77 -3.16
CA ALA A 421 20.24 -1.59 -4.04
C ALA A 421 19.96 -0.92 -5.39
N ALA A 422 19.69 -1.74 -6.40
CA ALA A 422 19.29 -1.31 -7.74
C ALA A 422 17.88 -0.71 -7.76
N THR A 423 17.65 0.22 -8.66
CA THR A 423 16.30 0.69 -9.01
C THR A 423 15.63 -0.20 -10.07
N TRP A 424 14.37 0.08 -10.39
CA TRP A 424 13.62 -0.63 -11.42
C TRP A 424 14.27 -0.67 -12.82
N GLY A 425 15.02 0.38 -13.18
CA GLY A 425 15.68 0.47 -14.47
C GLY A 425 16.97 -0.34 -14.59
N GLU A 426 17.45 -0.91 -13.50
CA GLU A 426 18.80 -1.50 -13.37
C GLU A 426 18.75 -3.00 -13.04
N GLN A 427 17.56 -3.59 -12.90
CA GLN A 427 17.37 -5.00 -12.54
C GLN A 427 16.36 -5.69 -13.44
N GLY A 428 16.45 -7.03 -13.49
CA GLY A 428 15.51 -7.90 -14.18
C GLY A 428 14.63 -8.66 -13.22
N GLY A 429 13.51 -9.16 -13.73
CA GLY A 429 12.57 -9.98 -12.98
C GLY A 429 11.14 -9.85 -13.50
N THR A 430 10.17 -10.01 -12.61
CA THR A 430 8.74 -9.88 -12.90
C THR A 430 8.02 -9.04 -11.85
N THR A 431 6.83 -8.55 -12.19
CA THR A 431 5.91 -7.87 -11.27
C THR A 431 4.49 -8.32 -11.53
N MET A 432 3.60 -8.12 -10.53
CA MET A 432 2.16 -8.35 -10.66
C MET A 432 1.40 -7.06 -10.35
N ASN A 433 0.53 -6.65 -11.27
CA ASN A 433 -0.32 -5.49 -11.08
C ASN A 433 -1.57 -5.80 -10.24
N MET A 434 -2.37 -4.77 -9.92
CA MET A 434 -3.53 -4.92 -9.04
C MET A 434 -4.69 -5.74 -9.64
N GLU A 435 -4.71 -5.99 -10.95
CA GLU A 435 -5.67 -6.89 -11.62
C GLU A 435 -5.10 -8.30 -11.87
N ARG A 436 -4.01 -8.68 -11.17
CA ARG A 436 -3.41 -10.03 -11.23
C ARG A 436 -2.55 -10.31 -12.48
N THR A 437 -2.20 -9.30 -13.27
CA THR A 437 -1.39 -9.46 -14.48
C THR A 437 0.10 -9.44 -14.14
N VAL A 438 0.80 -10.50 -14.55
CA VAL A 438 2.26 -10.65 -14.42
C VAL A 438 2.93 -10.08 -15.66
N SER A 439 3.95 -9.26 -15.46
CA SER A 439 4.73 -8.61 -16.52
C SER A 439 6.22 -8.71 -16.26
N ARG A 440 7.02 -8.72 -17.35
CA ARG A 440 8.49 -8.70 -17.26
C ARG A 440 9.00 -7.33 -16.84
N VAL A 441 9.99 -7.32 -15.96
CA VAL A 441 10.91 -6.21 -15.73
C VAL A 441 12.23 -6.54 -16.41
N ARG A 442 12.74 -5.62 -17.24
CA ARG A 442 14.05 -5.78 -17.90
C ARG A 442 14.92 -4.58 -17.54
N ALA A 443 16.19 -4.84 -17.24
CA ALA A 443 17.17 -3.78 -17.07
C ALA A 443 17.21 -2.90 -18.34
N ALA A 444 17.08 -1.61 -18.17
CA ALA A 444 17.15 -0.62 -19.23
C ALA A 444 18.50 0.09 -19.27
N THR A 445 19.29 -0.05 -18.20
CA THR A 445 20.63 0.52 -18.04
C THR A 445 21.50 -0.45 -17.26
N ASP A 446 22.82 -0.27 -17.35
CA ASP A 446 23.77 -1.01 -16.54
C ASP A 446 23.65 -0.63 -15.05
N LEU A 447 23.99 -1.58 -14.17
CA LEU A 447 24.11 -1.32 -12.74
C LEU A 447 25.26 -0.33 -12.47
N PRO A 448 25.03 0.72 -11.67
CA PRO A 448 26.11 1.56 -11.19
C PRO A 448 27.19 0.77 -10.43
N THR A 449 28.44 1.16 -10.59
CA THR A 449 29.56 0.48 -9.89
C THR A 449 29.32 0.52 -8.37
N GLY A 450 29.32 -0.64 -7.74
CA GLY A 450 29.13 -0.78 -6.29
C GLY A 450 27.69 -1.04 -5.84
N VAL A 451 26.71 -0.95 -6.74
CA VAL A 451 25.30 -1.30 -6.51
C VAL A 451 25.07 -2.78 -6.86
N ARG A 452 24.13 -3.42 -6.18
CA ARG A 452 23.66 -4.78 -6.47
C ARG A 452 22.14 -4.81 -6.60
N THR A 453 21.61 -5.80 -7.31
CA THR A 453 20.16 -6.04 -7.32
C THR A 453 19.67 -6.49 -5.94
N ASP A 454 18.40 -6.26 -5.61
CA ASP A 454 17.82 -6.77 -4.36
C ASP A 454 18.02 -8.27 -4.21
N LEU A 455 17.78 -9.02 -5.29
CA LEU A 455 17.95 -10.47 -5.31
C LEU A 455 19.40 -10.90 -5.02
N ASP A 456 20.40 -10.23 -5.60
CA ASP A 456 21.81 -10.51 -5.34
C ASP A 456 22.21 -10.24 -3.88
N ILE A 457 21.66 -9.19 -3.29
CA ILE A 457 21.91 -8.85 -1.88
C ILE A 457 21.33 -9.95 -0.98
N VAL A 458 20.04 -10.26 -1.18
CA VAL A 458 19.34 -11.32 -0.42
C VAL A 458 20.07 -12.65 -0.54
N ALA A 459 20.46 -13.04 -1.74
CA ALA A 459 21.23 -14.28 -1.98
C ALA A 459 22.60 -14.24 -1.30
N SER A 460 23.27 -13.09 -1.29
CA SER A 460 24.57 -12.92 -0.63
C SER A 460 24.48 -13.07 0.89
N VAL A 461 23.38 -12.60 1.48
CA VAL A 461 23.06 -12.80 2.92
C VAL A 461 22.69 -14.26 3.16
N ALA A 462 21.81 -14.85 2.33
CA ALA A 462 21.37 -16.24 2.43
C ALA A 462 22.56 -17.22 2.46
N ARG A 463 23.54 -17.07 1.56
CA ARG A 463 24.75 -17.88 1.54
C ARG A 463 25.53 -17.88 2.86
N ARG A 464 25.47 -16.78 3.60
CA ARG A 464 26.19 -16.64 4.88
C ARG A 464 25.38 -17.07 6.09
N VAL A 465 24.04 -16.95 6.03
CA VAL A 465 23.11 -17.22 7.14
C VAL A 465 22.54 -18.65 7.04
N SER A 466 22.16 -19.07 5.84
CA SER A 466 21.53 -20.37 5.56
C SER A 466 22.06 -20.95 4.25
N PRO A 467 23.32 -21.46 4.23
CA PRO A 467 23.94 -22.00 3.03
C PRO A 467 23.09 -23.11 2.39
N GLY A 468 22.96 -23.06 1.07
CA GLY A 468 22.18 -24.03 0.29
C GLY A 468 20.71 -23.66 0.06
N LEU A 469 20.18 -22.64 0.75
CA LEU A 469 18.78 -22.22 0.62
C LEU A 469 18.47 -21.61 -0.76
N LEU A 470 19.38 -20.83 -1.29
CA LEU A 470 19.33 -20.24 -2.63
C LEU A 470 20.53 -20.70 -3.45
N SER A 471 20.37 -20.80 -4.76
CA SER A 471 21.43 -21.27 -5.67
C SER A 471 22.72 -20.45 -5.55
N ASP A 472 23.87 -21.07 -5.79
CA ASP A 472 25.21 -20.50 -5.68
C ASP A 472 26.02 -20.81 -6.95
N PRO A 473 26.93 -19.94 -7.45
CA PRO A 473 27.40 -18.69 -6.86
C PRO A 473 26.61 -17.45 -7.28
N SER A 474 25.79 -17.51 -8.33
CA SER A 474 24.92 -16.42 -8.78
C SER A 474 23.48 -16.91 -8.85
N VAL A 475 22.56 -16.09 -8.40
CA VAL A 475 21.12 -16.39 -8.45
C VAL A 475 20.55 -15.84 -9.75
N ASP A 476 20.03 -16.72 -10.59
CA ASP A 476 19.32 -16.37 -11.81
C ASP A 476 17.85 -16.00 -11.46
N PRO A 477 17.38 -14.79 -11.77
CA PRO A 477 15.99 -14.41 -11.54
C PRO A 477 14.97 -15.37 -12.17
N GLU A 478 15.27 -15.89 -13.37
CA GLU A 478 14.38 -16.86 -14.04
C GLU A 478 14.28 -18.17 -13.26
N ALA A 479 15.40 -18.69 -12.76
CA ALA A 479 15.40 -19.91 -11.95
C ALA A 479 14.61 -19.73 -10.64
N VAL A 480 14.68 -18.55 -10.01
CA VAL A 480 13.89 -18.21 -8.81
C VAL A 480 12.39 -18.13 -9.15
N PHE A 481 12.04 -17.52 -10.29
CA PHE A 481 10.67 -17.46 -10.75
C PHE A 481 10.12 -18.84 -11.11
N ASP A 482 10.94 -19.71 -11.69
CA ASP A 482 10.59 -21.11 -12.01
C ASP A 482 10.30 -21.94 -10.76
N GLU A 483 11.08 -21.77 -9.69
CA GLU A 483 10.79 -22.37 -8.39
C GLU A 483 9.47 -21.84 -7.81
N PHE A 484 9.29 -20.52 -7.81
CA PHE A 484 8.08 -19.85 -7.32
C PHE A 484 6.83 -20.34 -8.07
N ARG A 485 6.80 -20.27 -9.42
CA ARG A 485 5.64 -20.68 -10.20
C ARG A 485 5.31 -22.17 -10.05
N ALA A 486 6.34 -23.02 -9.92
CA ALA A 486 6.15 -24.45 -9.66
C ALA A 486 5.48 -24.69 -8.30
N LEU A 487 5.88 -23.93 -7.26
CA LEU A 487 5.29 -24.01 -5.93
C LEU A 487 3.83 -23.52 -5.92
N THR A 488 3.46 -22.60 -6.82
CA THR A 488 2.07 -22.10 -6.91
C THR A 488 1.12 -23.02 -7.70
N ALA A 489 1.61 -24.10 -8.28
CA ALA A 489 0.78 -25.03 -9.05
C ALA A 489 -0.38 -25.60 -8.22
N GLY A 490 -1.61 -25.45 -8.72
CA GLY A 490 -2.82 -25.92 -8.06
C GLY A 490 -3.28 -25.08 -6.87
N THR A 491 -2.67 -23.94 -6.61
CA THR A 491 -3.07 -23.02 -5.53
C THR A 491 -4.08 -21.97 -6.00
N LYS A 492 -4.56 -21.14 -5.07
CA LYS A 492 -5.51 -20.05 -5.32
C LYS A 492 -4.93 -19.00 -6.29
N ALA A 493 -3.61 -18.75 -6.25
CA ALA A 493 -2.90 -17.86 -7.17
C ALA A 493 -1.93 -18.66 -8.08
N ASP A 494 -2.47 -19.58 -8.84
CA ASP A 494 -1.70 -20.48 -9.71
C ASP A 494 -1.01 -19.74 -10.86
N CYS A 495 0.33 -19.72 -10.82
CA CYS A 495 1.19 -19.13 -11.84
C CYS A 495 1.96 -20.21 -12.64
N ALA A 496 1.64 -21.52 -12.52
CA ALA A 496 2.43 -22.62 -13.09
C ALA A 496 2.62 -22.51 -14.60
N GLY A 497 1.62 -21.99 -15.32
CA GLY A 497 1.68 -21.77 -16.77
C GLY A 497 2.30 -20.43 -17.19
N ILE A 498 2.89 -19.66 -16.27
CA ILE A 498 3.56 -18.40 -16.56
C ILE A 498 5.07 -18.64 -16.55
N SER A 499 5.75 -18.37 -17.66
CA SER A 499 7.21 -18.45 -17.78
C SER A 499 7.75 -17.17 -18.39
N TYR A 500 9.05 -16.93 -18.27
CA TYR A 500 9.71 -15.80 -18.91
C TYR A 500 9.51 -15.81 -20.42
N ASP A 501 9.70 -16.96 -21.08
CA ASP A 501 9.46 -17.11 -22.52
C ASP A 501 8.03 -16.72 -22.91
N ARG A 502 7.03 -17.12 -22.10
CA ARG A 502 5.64 -16.78 -22.34
C ARG A 502 5.38 -15.28 -22.16
N LEU A 503 5.91 -14.70 -21.09
CA LEU A 503 5.80 -13.26 -20.85
C LEU A 503 6.50 -12.44 -21.94
N ASP A 504 7.61 -12.93 -22.49
CA ASP A 504 8.33 -12.29 -23.58
C ASP A 504 7.54 -12.37 -24.90
N ALA A 505 6.78 -13.44 -25.09
CA ALA A 505 5.94 -13.64 -26.29
C ALA A 505 4.60 -12.89 -26.23
N GLU A 506 3.93 -12.90 -25.06
CA GLU A 506 2.57 -12.36 -24.88
C GLU A 506 2.56 -10.95 -24.28
N GLY A 507 3.70 -10.46 -23.76
CA GLY A 507 3.84 -9.16 -23.08
C GLY A 507 3.45 -9.20 -21.62
N ALA A 508 2.34 -9.85 -21.27
CA ALA A 508 1.88 -10.06 -19.91
C ALA A 508 0.85 -11.20 -19.82
N VAL A 509 0.71 -11.84 -18.65
CA VAL A 509 -0.23 -12.95 -18.43
C VAL A 509 -0.90 -12.77 -17.07
N ARG A 510 -2.22 -12.86 -17.03
CA ARG A 510 -3.04 -12.77 -15.80
C ARG A 510 -3.16 -14.14 -15.13
N TRP A 511 -2.89 -14.21 -13.82
CA TRP A 511 -3.18 -15.41 -13.03
C TRP A 511 -4.66 -15.46 -12.57
N PRO A 512 -5.23 -16.63 -12.25
CA PRO A 512 -4.63 -17.95 -12.31
C PRO A 512 -4.39 -18.39 -13.76
N ALA A 513 -3.21 -18.99 -13.97
CA ALA A 513 -2.79 -19.53 -15.27
C ALA A 513 -2.12 -20.89 -15.06
N PRO A 514 -2.90 -21.96 -14.80
CA PRO A 514 -2.37 -23.28 -14.46
C PRO A 514 -1.66 -23.98 -15.64
N THR A 515 -1.91 -23.56 -16.86
CA THR A 515 -1.29 -24.12 -18.07
C THR A 515 -0.74 -23.05 -18.99
N LEU A 516 0.15 -23.41 -19.92
CA LEU A 516 0.73 -22.49 -20.91
C LEU A 516 -0.31 -21.84 -21.84
N SER A 517 -1.52 -22.36 -21.93
CA SER A 517 -2.60 -21.84 -22.77
C SER A 517 -3.69 -21.14 -21.98
N SER A 518 -3.68 -21.19 -20.65
CA SER A 518 -4.66 -20.55 -19.80
C SER A 518 -4.23 -19.12 -19.42
N SER A 519 -5.19 -18.23 -19.32
CA SER A 519 -5.04 -16.87 -18.80
C SER A 519 -6.25 -16.55 -17.95
N GLY A 520 -6.02 -15.90 -16.80
CA GLY A 520 -7.10 -15.47 -15.89
C GLY A 520 -7.98 -14.41 -16.56
N GLY A 521 -9.30 -14.62 -16.49
CA GLY A 521 -10.32 -13.64 -16.85
C GLY A 521 -10.96 -13.03 -15.59
N TYR A 522 -12.24 -12.73 -15.66
CA TYR A 522 -13.05 -12.38 -14.51
C TYR A 522 -12.96 -13.49 -13.46
N ARG A 523 -12.57 -13.15 -12.23
CA ARG A 523 -12.25 -14.14 -11.20
C ARG A 523 -13.52 -14.80 -10.65
N TYR A 524 -13.40 -16.03 -10.18
CA TYR A 524 -14.45 -16.85 -9.58
C TYR A 524 -15.61 -17.23 -10.51
N ARG A 525 -15.59 -16.80 -11.78
CA ARG A 525 -16.57 -17.19 -12.79
C ARG A 525 -16.06 -18.34 -13.64
N THR A 526 -16.89 -19.36 -13.78
CA THR A 526 -16.60 -20.56 -14.61
C THR A 526 -17.75 -20.78 -15.59
N ASP A 527 -17.57 -21.69 -16.55
CA ASP A 527 -18.66 -22.11 -17.46
C ASP A 527 -19.87 -22.70 -16.73
N GLY A 528 -19.66 -23.20 -15.50
CA GLY A 528 -20.68 -23.80 -14.65
C GLY A 528 -21.39 -22.84 -13.68
N GLY A 529 -20.99 -21.55 -13.67
CA GLY A 529 -21.48 -20.55 -12.73
C GLY A 529 -20.37 -19.96 -11.86
N TRP A 530 -20.66 -19.68 -10.59
CA TRP A 530 -19.69 -19.13 -9.64
C TRP A 530 -19.00 -20.23 -8.85
N ALA A 531 -17.71 -20.08 -8.60
CA ALA A 531 -16.89 -20.95 -7.76
C ALA A 531 -15.88 -20.13 -6.99
N PHE A 532 -16.22 -19.80 -5.74
CA PHE A 532 -15.34 -19.05 -4.84
C PHE A 532 -14.38 -20.01 -4.10
N GLU A 533 -13.21 -19.51 -3.72
CA GLU A 533 -12.16 -20.30 -3.04
C GLU A 533 -12.45 -20.49 -1.53
N THR A 534 -13.71 -20.48 -1.16
CA THR A 534 -14.20 -20.74 0.19
C THR A 534 -14.55 -22.23 0.35
N PRO A 535 -14.62 -22.78 1.58
CA PRO A 535 -14.95 -24.18 1.79
C PRO A 535 -16.30 -24.63 1.21
N SER A 536 -17.27 -23.71 1.13
CA SER A 536 -18.60 -23.97 0.53
C SER A 536 -18.68 -23.70 -0.95
N SER A 537 -17.62 -23.13 -1.54
CA SER A 537 -17.59 -22.57 -2.90
C SER A 537 -18.57 -21.41 -3.12
N LYS A 538 -19.17 -20.85 -2.05
CA LYS A 538 -20.01 -19.65 -2.07
C LYS A 538 -19.25 -18.44 -1.53
N ALA A 539 -19.58 -17.24 -1.99
CA ALA A 539 -19.12 -16.01 -1.37
C ALA A 539 -19.70 -15.86 0.04
N ARG A 540 -19.02 -15.14 0.91
CA ARG A 540 -19.47 -14.88 2.28
C ARG A 540 -19.64 -13.39 2.49
N VAL A 541 -20.72 -13.01 3.16
CA VAL A 541 -20.87 -11.64 3.62
C VAL A 541 -19.95 -11.37 4.80
N SER A 542 -19.59 -10.10 4.97
CA SER A 542 -18.74 -9.65 6.07
C SER A 542 -19.50 -9.62 7.38
N THR A 543 -19.13 -10.48 8.32
CA THR A 543 -19.63 -10.42 9.71
C THR A 543 -18.90 -9.37 10.54
N LEU A 544 -17.72 -8.90 10.08
CA LEU A 544 -16.90 -7.92 10.79
C LEU A 544 -17.55 -6.54 10.88
N ALA A 545 -18.51 -6.25 9.99
CA ALA A 545 -19.27 -5.02 10.04
C ALA A 545 -20.15 -4.89 11.30
N PHE A 546 -20.39 -5.98 12.04
CA PHE A 546 -21.21 -5.98 13.26
C PHE A 546 -20.42 -5.53 14.49
N ASP A 547 -19.15 -5.91 14.58
CA ASP A 547 -18.27 -5.69 15.74
C ASP A 547 -17.07 -4.80 15.37
N ALA A 548 -17.26 -3.85 14.44
CA ALA A 548 -16.19 -2.93 14.08
C ALA A 548 -15.79 -2.07 15.28
N PRO A 549 -14.48 -1.88 15.54
CA PRO A 549 -14.01 -1.09 16.67
C PRO A 549 -14.44 0.37 16.55
N ASP A 550 -14.48 1.08 17.67
CA ASP A 550 -14.61 2.53 17.66
C ASP A 550 -13.36 3.19 17.07
N LEU A 551 -13.52 4.40 16.56
CA LEU A 551 -12.37 5.18 16.10
C LEU A 551 -11.44 5.46 17.28
N PRO A 552 -10.10 5.31 17.12
CA PRO A 552 -9.17 5.35 18.24
C PRO A 552 -9.07 6.75 18.88
N GLU A 553 -9.25 7.79 18.08
CA GLU A 553 -9.17 9.19 18.50
C GLU A 553 -10.24 10.04 17.82
N PRO A 554 -11.47 10.05 18.32
CA PRO A 554 -12.46 11.03 17.90
C PRO A 554 -12.01 12.43 18.33
N ALA A 555 -12.39 13.46 17.59
CA ALA A 555 -12.20 14.84 18.01
C ALA A 555 -12.91 15.11 19.34
N ASP A 556 -12.29 15.90 20.21
CA ASP A 556 -12.79 16.28 21.52
C ASP A 556 -12.46 17.75 21.85
N ASP A 557 -12.80 18.22 23.05
CA ASP A 557 -12.58 19.62 23.46
C ASP A 557 -11.10 20.02 23.50
N ASP A 558 -10.18 19.06 23.74
CA ASP A 558 -8.74 19.32 23.79
C ASP A 558 -8.09 19.24 22.40
N PHE A 559 -8.63 18.42 21.52
CA PHE A 559 -8.18 18.21 20.13
C PHE A 559 -9.39 18.24 19.18
N PRO A 560 -9.88 19.45 18.84
CA PRO A 560 -11.19 19.62 18.18
C PRO A 560 -11.17 19.34 16.67
N LEU A 561 -10.01 19.16 16.05
CA LEU A 561 -9.86 18.98 14.61
C LEU A 561 -9.49 17.54 14.27
N VAL A 562 -9.87 17.10 13.08
CA VAL A 562 -9.49 15.79 12.52
C VAL A 562 -8.42 15.99 11.46
N LEU A 563 -7.24 15.41 11.66
CA LEU A 563 -6.22 15.33 10.63
C LEU A 563 -6.50 14.13 9.71
N THR A 564 -6.53 14.37 8.41
CA THR A 564 -6.47 13.34 7.36
C THR A 564 -5.20 13.46 6.54
N THR A 565 -4.68 12.33 6.09
CA THR A 565 -3.52 12.29 5.19
C THR A 565 -3.95 11.96 3.78
N ALA A 566 -3.34 12.58 2.79
CA ALA A 566 -3.60 12.27 1.39
C ALA A 566 -2.34 12.37 0.52
N ARG A 567 -2.47 12.01 -0.75
CA ARG A 567 -1.38 12.03 -1.73
C ARG A 567 -1.40 13.30 -2.54
N GLU A 568 -0.24 13.87 -2.71
CA GLU A 568 -0.01 14.94 -3.68
C GLU A 568 0.25 14.40 -5.08
N GLU A 569 0.03 15.26 -6.07
CA GLU A 569 0.20 14.89 -7.46
C GLU A 569 1.64 14.51 -7.81
N ASP A 570 2.63 15.20 -7.28
CA ASP A 570 4.04 14.94 -7.56
C ASP A 570 4.75 14.08 -6.50
N GLY A 571 4.14 13.85 -5.34
CA GLY A 571 4.69 13.02 -4.26
C GLY A 571 4.58 11.51 -4.54
N TYR A 572 5.46 10.69 -3.94
CA TYR A 572 5.42 9.24 -4.00
C TYR A 572 6.01 8.59 -2.74
N ASN A 573 5.27 7.68 -2.12
CA ASN A 573 5.63 7.04 -0.85
C ASN A 573 6.04 8.10 0.20
N THR A 574 7.24 7.99 0.78
CA THR A 574 7.78 8.98 1.73
C THR A 574 8.45 10.20 1.07
N GLY A 575 8.23 10.41 -0.22
CA GLY A 575 8.69 11.59 -0.96
C GLY A 575 10.20 11.69 -1.23
N VAL A 576 11.01 10.74 -0.80
CA VAL A 576 12.50 10.77 -0.86
C VAL A 576 13.07 11.19 -2.22
N ARG A 577 12.40 10.83 -3.32
CA ARG A 577 12.84 11.19 -4.69
C ARG A 577 12.43 12.60 -5.11
N SER A 578 11.45 13.19 -4.47
CA SER A 578 10.88 14.50 -4.83
C SER A 578 11.16 15.59 -3.80
N ARG A 579 11.88 15.30 -2.73
CA ARG A 579 12.22 16.25 -1.68
C ARG A 579 13.67 16.10 -1.23
N GLU A 580 14.21 17.09 -0.55
CA GLU A 580 15.46 16.95 0.19
C GLU A 580 15.22 16.15 1.47
N VAL A 581 16.19 15.29 1.84
CA VAL A 581 16.09 14.46 3.06
C VAL A 581 16.51 15.25 4.29
N ALA A 582 17.58 16.02 4.17
CA ALA A 582 18.16 16.76 5.29
C ALA A 582 17.40 18.07 5.63
N ASP A 583 16.72 18.65 4.65
CA ASP A 583 16.01 19.93 4.80
C ASP A 583 14.78 19.91 3.88
N PRO A 584 13.68 19.24 4.28
CA PRO A 584 12.46 19.19 3.50
C PRO A 584 11.74 20.55 3.52
N ASP A 585 10.99 20.84 2.45
CA ASP A 585 10.09 21.99 2.42
C ASP A 585 9.15 21.97 3.65
N PRO A 586 8.63 23.12 4.11
CA PRO A 586 7.68 23.16 5.22
C PRO A 586 6.44 22.28 4.97
N LEU A 587 5.92 21.64 6.03
CA LEU A 587 4.67 20.87 5.94
C LEU A 587 3.53 21.79 5.53
N GLU A 588 2.86 21.50 4.41
CA GLU A 588 1.65 22.20 3.98
C GLU A 588 0.43 21.64 4.70
N ILE A 589 -0.34 22.52 5.32
CA ILE A 589 -1.56 22.23 6.07
C ILE A 589 -2.73 22.89 5.36
N ARG A 590 -3.59 22.11 4.72
CA ARG A 590 -4.79 22.61 4.04
C ARG A 590 -6.00 22.49 4.96
N ALA A 591 -6.81 23.52 4.98
CA ALA A 591 -8.07 23.55 5.74
C ALA A 591 -9.08 24.51 5.12
N ALA A 592 -10.36 24.26 5.38
CA ALA A 592 -11.42 25.19 5.00
C ALA A 592 -11.17 26.60 5.57
N PRO A 593 -11.45 27.69 4.82
CA PRO A 593 -11.29 29.05 5.33
C PRO A 593 -11.99 29.29 6.65
N ARG A 594 -13.20 28.76 6.84
CA ARG A 594 -13.93 28.85 8.09
C ARG A 594 -13.26 28.17 9.28
N THR A 595 -12.58 27.04 9.03
CA THR A 595 -11.78 26.37 10.07
C THR A 595 -10.62 27.25 10.47
N LEU A 596 -9.95 27.90 9.52
CA LEU A 596 -8.84 28.82 9.78
C LEU A 596 -9.31 30.07 10.51
N ASP A 597 -10.44 30.65 10.10
CA ASP A 597 -11.04 31.82 10.78
C ASP A 597 -11.40 31.51 12.24
N ALA A 598 -11.92 30.33 12.53
CA ALA A 598 -12.25 29.86 13.87
C ALA A 598 -11.01 29.64 14.77
N HIS A 599 -9.82 29.48 14.19
CA HIS A 599 -8.56 29.25 14.87
C HIS A 599 -7.51 30.33 14.54
N ALA A 600 -7.96 31.53 14.16
CA ALA A 600 -7.07 32.63 13.74
C ALA A 600 -6.03 33.03 14.81
N ASP A 601 -6.32 32.82 16.08
CA ASP A 601 -5.40 33.04 17.21
C ASP A 601 -4.27 32.02 17.30
N ALA A 602 -4.38 30.89 16.60
CA ALA A 602 -3.34 29.87 16.47
C ALA A 602 -2.44 30.06 15.24
N LEU A 603 -2.74 31.06 14.40
CA LEU A 603 -1.97 31.38 13.20
C LEU A 603 -1.03 32.55 13.50
N ASP A 604 0.22 32.45 13.04
CA ASP A 604 1.16 33.56 13.05
C ASP A 604 1.15 34.18 11.65
N GLU A 605 0.90 35.51 11.60
CA GLU A 605 0.93 36.23 10.33
C GLU A 605 2.34 36.10 9.69
N ALA A 606 2.37 36.06 8.37
CA ALA A 606 3.63 36.09 7.62
C ALA A 606 4.53 37.24 8.15
N PRO A 607 5.86 37.01 8.29
CA PRO A 607 6.74 38.06 8.79
C PRO A 607 6.66 39.29 7.87
N ASN A 608 6.12 40.38 8.40
CA ASN A 608 6.17 41.68 7.71
C ASN A 608 7.64 42.02 7.43
N GLY A 609 7.99 42.21 6.18
CA GLY A 609 9.29 42.30 5.56
C GLY A 609 10.37 43.20 6.11
N ASP A 610 10.55 43.32 7.43
CA ASP A 610 11.62 44.11 8.10
C ASP A 610 12.72 43.23 8.74
N ASP A 611 12.55 41.92 8.82
CA ASP A 611 13.61 40.94 9.20
C ASP A 611 14.20 40.28 7.95
N ALA A 612 15.06 41.00 7.25
CA ALA A 612 15.68 40.64 5.97
C ALA A 612 16.80 39.59 6.07
N ASP A 613 16.67 38.56 6.90
CA ASP A 613 17.65 37.48 7.05
C ASP A 613 17.06 36.07 6.82
N SER A 614 15.81 35.95 6.34
CA SER A 614 15.30 34.65 5.88
C SER A 614 15.17 34.64 4.35
N ASP A 615 15.93 33.77 3.69
CA ASP A 615 15.84 33.46 2.26
C ASP A 615 14.52 32.74 1.87
N ALA A 616 13.47 32.80 2.69
CA ALA A 616 12.19 32.15 2.44
C ALA A 616 11.19 33.16 1.87
N ASP A 617 10.98 33.10 0.56
CA ASP A 617 9.90 33.77 -0.21
C ASP A 617 8.48 33.23 0.13
N ASP A 618 8.24 32.63 1.31
CA ASP A 618 6.93 32.07 1.69
C ASP A 618 6.17 33.02 2.62
N ASP A 619 5.26 33.78 2.04
CA ASP A 619 4.41 34.74 2.75
C ASP A 619 3.17 34.08 3.44
N ARG A 620 3.07 32.73 3.45
CA ARG A 620 1.93 32.02 4.06
C ARG A 620 1.99 32.01 5.58
N PRO A 621 0.83 32.06 6.26
CA PRO A 621 0.76 31.96 7.72
C PRO A 621 1.34 30.63 8.21
N THR A 622 1.99 30.64 9.36
CA THR A 622 2.54 29.45 10.01
C THR A 622 1.73 29.08 11.26
N THR A 623 1.70 27.79 11.58
CA THR A 623 1.07 27.25 12.79
C THR A 623 1.83 26.02 13.29
N LEU A 624 1.50 25.60 14.51
CA LEU A 624 1.89 24.28 15.01
C LEU A 624 0.66 23.37 15.00
N VAL A 625 0.77 22.21 14.38
CA VAL A 625 -0.18 21.11 14.53
C VAL A 625 0.27 20.24 15.67
N ASP A 626 -0.57 20.10 16.68
CA ASP A 626 -0.29 19.30 17.88
C ASP A 626 -1.23 18.10 17.95
N SER A 627 -0.67 16.94 18.20
CA SER A 627 -1.38 15.69 18.48
C SER A 627 -0.94 15.13 19.83
N ARG A 628 -1.56 14.03 20.28
CA ARG A 628 -1.14 13.37 21.53
C ARG A 628 0.28 12.74 21.47
N ARG A 629 0.94 12.75 20.31
CA ARG A 629 2.25 12.11 20.02
C ARG A 629 3.36 13.11 19.76
N GLY A 630 3.02 14.33 19.44
CA GLY A 630 3.99 15.38 19.17
C GLY A 630 3.41 16.54 18.40
N THR A 631 4.25 17.56 18.22
CA THR A 631 3.91 18.82 17.58
C THR A 631 4.80 19.01 16.35
N VAL A 632 4.21 19.49 15.26
CA VAL A 632 4.89 19.74 13.98
C VAL A 632 4.59 21.15 13.52
N SER A 633 5.60 21.87 13.02
CA SER A 633 5.43 23.17 12.38
C SER A 633 4.99 23.00 10.93
N GLY A 634 4.14 23.92 10.44
CA GLY A 634 3.74 23.94 9.05
C GLY A 634 3.24 25.29 8.57
N VAL A 635 3.10 25.43 7.25
CA VAL A 635 2.48 26.58 6.58
C VAL A 635 1.03 26.27 6.25
N VAL A 636 0.17 27.26 6.37
CA VAL A 636 -1.26 27.07 6.20
C VAL A 636 -1.72 27.53 4.82
N GLU A 637 -2.49 26.67 4.15
CA GLU A 637 -3.12 26.94 2.86
C GLU A 637 -4.63 26.84 2.97
N PRO A 638 -5.39 27.93 2.74
CA PRO A 638 -6.84 27.87 2.68
C PRO A 638 -7.31 27.01 1.48
N ASP A 639 -8.16 26.02 1.73
CA ASP A 639 -8.67 25.12 0.71
C ASP A 639 -10.16 24.81 0.95
N GLU A 640 -11.01 25.30 0.04
CA GLU A 640 -12.46 25.11 0.12
C GLU A 640 -12.90 23.66 -0.16
N THR A 641 -12.00 22.82 -0.70
CA THR A 641 -12.27 21.39 -0.97
C THR A 641 -12.18 20.52 0.28
N VAL A 642 -11.55 21.04 1.36
CA VAL A 642 -11.42 20.37 2.65
C VAL A 642 -12.62 20.72 3.53
N PRO A 643 -13.32 19.76 4.14
CA PRO A 643 -14.45 20.03 5.04
C PRO A 643 -14.06 20.87 6.27
N GLU A 644 -15.07 21.59 6.82
CA GLU A 644 -14.89 22.31 8.10
C GLU A 644 -14.53 21.32 9.23
N GLY A 645 -13.61 21.73 10.11
CA GLY A 645 -13.12 20.90 11.21
C GLY A 645 -12.08 19.84 10.82
N MET A 646 -11.70 19.78 9.55
CA MET A 646 -10.66 18.88 9.05
C MET A 646 -9.40 19.64 8.67
N LEU A 647 -8.25 19.00 8.93
CA LEU A 647 -6.95 19.36 8.37
C LEU A 647 -6.50 18.29 7.39
N TRP A 648 -5.97 18.70 6.27
CA TRP A 648 -5.37 17.84 5.26
C TRP A 648 -3.85 18.05 5.23
N CYS A 649 -3.07 16.98 5.32
CA CYS A 649 -1.62 17.01 5.18
C CYS A 649 -1.12 15.95 4.20
N SER A 650 0.00 16.24 3.51
CA SER A 650 0.64 15.31 2.61
C SER A 650 1.25 14.12 3.36
N ILE A 651 0.87 12.88 2.99
CA ILE A 651 1.51 11.65 3.52
C ILE A 651 2.98 11.52 3.05
N HIS A 652 3.40 12.30 2.06
CA HIS A 652 4.75 12.26 1.52
C HIS A 652 5.75 13.09 2.34
N HIS A 653 5.25 13.95 3.23
CA HIS A 653 6.09 14.79 4.08
C HIS A 653 6.58 14.01 5.32
N PRO A 654 7.87 14.11 5.69
CA PRO A 654 8.47 13.31 6.77
C PRO A 654 7.87 13.60 8.16
N ALA A 655 7.34 14.79 8.37
CA ALA A 655 6.75 15.18 9.66
C ALA A 655 5.32 14.68 9.86
N THR A 656 4.57 14.35 8.80
CA THR A 656 3.14 14.02 8.90
C THR A 656 2.86 12.83 9.83
N ASN A 657 3.64 11.76 9.73
CA ASN A 657 3.43 10.57 10.56
C ASN A 657 3.92 10.71 12.02
N ARG A 658 4.56 11.81 12.37
CA ARG A 658 4.82 12.17 13.78
C ARG A 658 3.52 12.53 14.52
N LEU A 659 2.45 12.84 13.77
CA LEU A 659 1.13 13.17 14.28
C LEU A 659 0.16 12.00 14.32
N THR A 660 0.33 10.98 13.45
CA THR A 660 -0.64 9.91 13.23
C THR A 660 -0.67 8.88 14.35
N VAL A 661 -1.84 8.29 14.61
CA VAL A 661 -2.05 7.34 15.70
C VAL A 661 -1.56 5.93 15.31
N PRO A 662 -0.79 5.23 16.17
CA PRO A 662 -0.26 3.88 15.89
C PRO A 662 -1.30 2.76 16.09
N ALA A 663 -2.60 3.07 15.91
CA ALA A 663 -3.65 2.07 15.96
C ALA A 663 -3.73 1.32 14.64
N VAL A 664 -4.07 0.05 14.70
CA VAL A 664 -4.19 -0.83 13.52
C VAL A 664 -5.55 -1.51 13.47
N ASP A 665 -6.00 -1.83 12.27
CA ASP A 665 -7.16 -2.70 12.09
C ASP A 665 -6.89 -4.07 12.75
N PRO A 666 -7.80 -4.57 13.60
CA PRO A 666 -7.56 -5.79 14.39
C PRO A 666 -7.39 -7.05 13.54
N HIS A 667 -7.93 -7.06 12.33
CA HIS A 667 -7.89 -8.21 11.42
C HIS A 667 -6.75 -8.12 10.42
N SER A 668 -6.66 -6.98 9.72
CA SER A 668 -5.68 -6.79 8.65
C SER A 668 -4.32 -6.32 9.12
N LYS A 669 -4.21 -5.76 10.33
CA LYS A 669 -3.02 -5.10 10.86
C LYS A 669 -2.63 -3.83 10.07
N GLU A 670 -3.50 -3.31 9.22
CA GLU A 670 -3.29 -2.06 8.51
C GLU A 670 -3.41 -0.86 9.45
N PRO A 671 -2.47 0.11 9.43
CA PRO A 671 -2.52 1.24 10.34
C PRO A 671 -3.55 2.29 9.94
N ASN A 672 -3.98 3.04 10.96
CA ASN A 672 -4.96 4.12 10.86
C ASN A 672 -4.27 5.45 10.50
N PHE A 673 -4.16 5.76 9.20
CA PHE A 673 -3.55 7.01 8.73
C PHE A 673 -4.56 8.12 8.42
N LYS A 674 -5.86 7.79 8.36
CA LYS A 674 -6.87 8.73 7.83
C LYS A 674 -7.56 9.56 8.88
N GLN A 675 -7.34 9.27 10.14
CA GLN A 675 -7.97 9.99 11.23
C GLN A 675 -7.07 10.03 12.46
N CYS A 676 -6.73 11.22 12.92
CA CYS A 676 -6.28 11.45 14.28
C CYS A 676 -6.77 12.82 14.77
N ALA A 677 -7.05 12.94 16.06
CA ALA A 677 -7.45 14.19 16.65
C ALA A 677 -6.24 15.10 16.84
N VAL A 678 -6.38 16.35 16.41
CA VAL A 678 -5.32 17.38 16.47
C VAL A 678 -5.89 18.73 16.87
N ARG A 679 -4.99 19.65 17.22
CA ARG A 679 -5.30 21.08 17.43
C ARG A 679 -4.24 21.96 16.77
N LEU A 680 -4.60 23.22 16.54
CA LEU A 680 -3.68 24.25 16.10
C LEU A 680 -3.20 25.05 17.31
N LEU A 681 -1.89 25.37 17.33
CA LEU A 681 -1.27 26.18 18.39
C LEU A 681 -0.46 27.31 17.76
N HIS A 682 -0.48 28.48 18.40
CA HIS A 682 0.33 29.61 17.96
C HIS A 682 1.82 29.32 18.13
N PRO A 683 2.65 29.49 17.07
CA PRO A 683 4.08 29.25 17.14
C PRO A 683 4.79 30.33 17.97
N THR A 684 5.18 30.01 19.20
CA THR A 684 6.00 30.88 20.04
C THR A 684 7.47 30.81 19.61
N ARG A 685 8.31 31.82 19.99
CA ARG A 685 9.76 31.77 19.72
C ARG A 685 10.43 30.56 20.36
N GLU A 686 9.94 30.08 21.48
CA GLU A 686 10.47 28.91 22.20
C GLU A 686 10.04 27.60 21.51
N SER A 687 8.77 27.48 21.09
CA SER A 687 8.25 26.33 20.37
C SER A 687 8.84 26.19 18.95
N ARG A 688 9.12 27.30 18.27
CA ARG A 688 9.88 27.30 17.00
C ARG A 688 11.30 26.74 17.18
N ARG A 689 11.98 27.10 18.29
CA ARG A 689 13.31 26.54 18.59
C ARG A 689 13.25 25.06 18.93
N THR A 690 12.22 24.60 19.66
CA THR A 690 12.04 23.17 20.01
C THR A 690 11.64 22.34 18.79
N ALA A 691 10.76 22.86 17.91
CA ALA A 691 10.41 22.21 16.67
C ALA A 691 11.62 22.13 15.71
N LEU A 692 12.37 23.22 15.57
CA LEU A 692 13.60 23.29 14.75
C LEU A 692 14.77 22.50 15.36
N SER A 693 14.89 22.37 16.69
CA SER A 693 15.92 21.54 17.31
C SER A 693 15.57 20.05 17.24
N ALA A 694 14.30 19.68 17.29
CA ALA A 694 13.84 18.33 17.01
C ALA A 694 13.98 17.95 15.52
N GLU A 695 14.07 18.93 14.62
CA GLU A 695 14.38 18.76 13.19
C GLU A 695 15.91 18.79 12.93
N ALA A 696 16.71 19.41 13.81
CA ALA A 696 18.17 19.55 13.65
C ALA A 696 18.98 18.50 14.45
N ASP A 697 18.40 17.85 15.44
CA ASP A 697 18.97 16.70 16.17
C ASP A 697 18.64 15.35 15.45
N ASP A 698 17.92 15.40 14.36
CA ASP A 698 17.69 14.34 13.38
C ASP A 698 18.70 14.46 12.21
#